data_cf6d293d0dc15bfba7473baca9c8e363
#
_entry.id   cf6d293d0dc15bfba7473baca9c8e363
#
_cell.length_a   1.000
_cell.length_b   1.000
_cell.length_c   1.000
_cell.angle_alpha   90.00
_cell.angle_beta   90.00
_cell.angle_gamma   90.00
#
_symmetry.space_group_name_H-M   'P 1'
#
loop_
_entity.id
_entity.type
_entity.pdbx_description
1 polymer ?
#
loop_
_entity_poly.entity_id
_entity_poly.type
_entity_poly.pdbx_seq_one_letter_code
_entity_poly.pdbx_strand_id
1 'polypeptide(L)'
;MDYLRQQKISIHRLALEHADIYAYKNKDGIANWDITVPDTVQSTSSPAGDAMNISELDIRQISIQHATVTMDDRDTRIFANLWDTNLTLKANMKKGHSMLAVDFRNKNLLFWQYGLHTPSLETVLHMIPESILKKAEVSAGGEVSFIGTLKGMYGKQKMPLATLDIKIKDAFARYAGLPYGIDKVNADFSARIDLMRNTPSCLNLKIFQFKGADTDILADMKVDNLLTDPDITFHTRSTVDLNTLAQIFPLQEGIGMDGKMNADLKLRCRLSTLKKQNWGRVRMQGKIRTDKLVLRHTQKNFEFTSNATLDFAGNEWLGGRVEIKDMTLRSPALNSATESFTAAISTYPSQDTLRPAKTECKIEMNKLRVSLADSLDLFCGKSSARLKLQPGEHNPANPQIGLTLEVDTLFCRMGDTRLGMDKAGIGITAEKVRDSLWTPKGIIGFHRMAFRTPECALPIQVQKTSVTVNDRVITLRNATMRIGKSDITATGSIHDLYGAMRHHKLLRAKLDVSSEQLDCNQLIRSISLPSDTLAAESDTVSTEVKLFVIPKNLDFELQTDFRKVFYEKVTFNDVRGAVDIRNQSVYLKQLSMKGMGSDMNTTLVYQAKSPEEGFAGFDFRLHNINIGKLVDFAPSLDTIVPMLRSFEGTVDFNVAAAASLDSALNIKIPTMRSAIHVKGDSLVLMDGETFAEISKKFFFKNKKRNMIDSISVNIGIKDGNVTVYPFEISMDRYRAAVGGTQGLDMKFDYHISILKSPIPFKLGLNISGTLDDMKFKLGKARYKDAVTPAEVHKVDSAIVNMGQQIAEDFKKIMKR
;
A
#
# COMPACT_ATOMS: atom_id res chain seq x y z
N MET A 1 -29.40 80.93 -0.70
CA MET A 1 -30.00 81.37 0.60
C MET A 1 -30.59 80.23 1.42
N ASP A 2 -31.18 79.20 0.77
CA ASP A 2 -31.74 78.04 1.53
C ASP A 2 -30.74 77.17 2.29
N TYR A 3 -29.47 77.15 1.86
CA TYR A 3 -28.43 76.45 2.55
C TYR A 3 -28.17 77.04 3.97
N LEU A 4 -28.12 78.35 4.06
CA LEU A 4 -27.85 79.05 5.33
C LEU A 4 -29.00 78.95 6.34
N ARG A 5 -30.22 78.67 5.88
CA ARG A 5 -31.44 78.62 6.74
C ARG A 5 -31.84 77.16 7.06
N GLN A 6 -31.63 76.19 6.14
CA GLN A 6 -32.18 74.85 6.26
C GLN A 6 -31.14 73.74 6.08
N GLN A 7 -29.86 74.11 5.85
CA GLN A 7 -28.78 73.14 5.55
C GLN A 7 -29.13 72.18 4.38
N LYS A 8 -29.88 72.70 3.42
CA LYS A 8 -30.40 72.04 2.24
C LYS A 8 -29.70 72.50 0.98
N ILE A 9 -29.16 71.61 0.17
CA ILE A 9 -28.63 71.89 -1.15
C ILE A 9 -29.59 71.31 -2.19
N SER A 10 -30.07 72.13 -3.15
CA SER A 10 -30.96 71.68 -4.20
C SER A 10 -30.39 72.06 -5.57
N ILE A 11 -30.03 71.03 -6.35
CA ILE A 11 -29.58 71.20 -7.73
C ILE A 11 -30.69 70.75 -8.66
N HIS A 12 -31.36 71.75 -9.36
CA HIS A 12 -32.45 71.43 -10.21
C HIS A 12 -32.01 70.77 -11.53
N ARG A 13 -31.03 71.35 -12.20
CA ARG A 13 -30.41 70.79 -13.41
C ARG A 13 -29.02 71.37 -13.60
N LEU A 14 -28.07 70.50 -13.85
CA LEU A 14 -26.74 70.77 -14.34
C LEU A 14 -26.55 69.94 -15.60
N ALA A 15 -26.37 70.63 -16.77
CA ALA A 15 -26.18 69.91 -18.01
C ALA A 15 -24.85 70.36 -18.63
N LEU A 16 -24.05 69.43 -19.06
CA LEU A 16 -22.85 69.59 -19.86
C LEU A 16 -23.13 68.87 -21.19
N GLU A 17 -23.11 69.58 -22.29
CA GLU A 17 -23.33 69.00 -23.61
C GLU A 17 -22.09 69.23 -24.46
N HIS A 18 -21.64 68.22 -25.19
CA HIS A 18 -20.46 68.23 -26.06
C HIS A 18 -19.20 68.78 -25.33
N ALA A 19 -19.05 68.42 -24.03
CA ALA A 19 -17.93 68.90 -23.23
C ALA A 19 -16.70 68.02 -23.45
N ASP A 20 -15.53 68.65 -23.53
CA ASP A 20 -14.22 67.99 -23.45
C ASP A 20 -13.71 68.07 -22.02
N ILE A 21 -13.72 66.94 -21.37
CA ILE A 21 -13.26 66.79 -19.97
C ILE A 21 -11.88 66.19 -19.99
N TYR A 22 -10.86 66.90 -19.49
CA TYR A 22 -9.51 66.45 -19.40
C TYR A 22 -9.11 66.25 -17.95
N ALA A 23 -9.01 64.97 -17.56
CA ALA A 23 -8.56 64.55 -16.24
C ALA A 23 -7.07 64.25 -16.33
N TYR A 24 -6.23 65.01 -15.64
CA TYR A 24 -4.80 64.89 -15.66
C TYR A 24 -4.25 64.67 -14.25
N LYS A 25 -3.38 63.67 -14.09
CA LYS A 25 -2.62 63.43 -12.89
C LYS A 25 -1.13 63.40 -13.21
N ASN A 26 -0.33 64.18 -12.51
CA ASN A 26 1.11 64.27 -12.79
C ASN A 26 1.84 63.04 -12.16
N LYS A 27 3.16 62.96 -12.35
CA LYS A 27 3.98 61.88 -11.80
C LYS A 27 4.09 61.89 -10.30
N ASP A 28 3.81 63.01 -9.64
CA ASP A 28 3.88 63.20 -8.20
C ASP A 28 2.54 62.93 -7.54
N GLY A 29 1.55 62.40 -8.29
CA GLY A 29 0.24 62.08 -7.78
C GLY A 29 -0.75 63.23 -7.69
N ILE A 30 -0.37 64.47 -8.11
CA ILE A 30 -1.23 65.65 -8.07
C ILE A 30 -2.16 65.63 -9.26
N ALA A 31 -3.46 65.69 -9.01
CA ALA A 31 -4.49 65.67 -10.04
C ALA A 31 -5.10 67.07 -10.27
N ASN A 32 -5.48 67.42 -11.53
CA ASN A 32 -6.10 68.69 -11.87
C ASN A 32 -7.55 68.81 -11.38
N TRP A 33 -8.15 67.77 -10.91
CA TRP A 33 -9.46 67.77 -10.28
C TRP A 33 -9.38 67.88 -8.74
N ASP A 34 -8.20 67.81 -8.14
CA ASP A 34 -8.01 68.00 -6.70
C ASP A 34 -7.92 69.52 -6.42
N ILE A 35 -9.06 70.10 -6.18
CA ILE A 35 -9.20 71.55 -5.91
C ILE A 35 -9.21 71.85 -4.42
N THR A 36 -8.89 70.89 -3.56
CA THR A 36 -8.83 71.15 -2.14
C THR A 36 -7.52 71.90 -1.81
N VAL A 37 -7.65 73.06 -1.23
CA VAL A 37 -6.52 73.83 -0.71
C VAL A 37 -6.06 73.14 0.59
N PRO A 38 -4.81 72.69 0.66
CA PRO A 38 -4.34 72.13 1.91
C PRO A 38 -4.32 73.23 2.97
N ASP A 39 -5.01 73.04 4.07
CA ASP A 39 -4.95 73.89 5.26
C ASP A 39 -3.53 73.91 5.81
N THR A 40 -2.75 74.95 5.45
CA THR A 40 -1.40 75.16 5.99
C THR A 40 -1.43 75.96 7.28
N VAL A 41 -2.30 75.57 8.22
CA VAL A 41 -2.21 76.09 9.60
C VAL A 41 -2.31 74.89 10.55
N GLN A 42 -1.15 74.50 11.07
CA GLN A 42 -1.07 73.75 12.33
C GLN A 42 -1.70 74.62 13.44
N SER A 43 -2.93 74.39 13.78
CA SER A 43 -3.52 74.84 15.01
C SER A 43 -3.83 73.62 15.92
N THR A 44 -3.09 73.64 17.00
CA THR A 44 -3.27 72.83 18.21
C THR A 44 -4.71 72.83 18.69
N SER A 45 -5.24 71.62 18.86
CA SER A 45 -6.32 71.27 19.79
C SER A 45 -7.54 72.19 19.86
N SER A 46 -8.60 71.83 19.12
CA SER A 46 -9.95 72.14 19.50
C SER A 46 -10.95 71.12 18.90
N PRO A 47 -12.04 70.82 19.58
CA PRO A 47 -12.90 69.69 19.28
C PRO A 47 -13.68 69.91 18.01
N ALA A 48 -13.77 68.84 17.20
CA ALA A 48 -14.71 68.64 16.10
C ALA A 48 -15.32 69.96 15.51
N GLY A 49 -14.54 70.58 14.63
CA GLY A 49 -15.03 71.67 13.78
C GLY A 49 -16.13 71.16 12.89
N ASP A 50 -17.17 71.91 12.76
CA ASP A 50 -18.37 71.80 11.96
C ASP A 50 -18.07 71.24 10.56
N ALA A 51 -18.14 69.93 10.43
CA ALA A 51 -18.39 69.29 9.15
C ALA A 51 -19.70 69.93 8.65
N MET A 52 -19.72 70.54 7.46
CA MET A 52 -20.91 71.08 6.84
C MET A 52 -22.07 70.10 6.99
N ASN A 53 -22.95 70.33 7.95
CA ASN A 53 -24.07 69.49 8.28
C ASN A 53 -25.15 69.68 7.20
N ILE A 54 -24.96 69.07 6.05
CA ILE A 54 -25.98 69.09 4.97
C ILE A 54 -27.10 68.16 5.46
N SER A 55 -28.26 68.72 5.77
CA SER A 55 -29.42 67.94 6.20
C SER A 55 -30.18 67.28 5.04
N GLU A 56 -30.14 67.92 3.86
CA GLU A 56 -30.77 67.42 2.65
C GLU A 56 -29.93 67.84 1.43
N LEU A 57 -29.64 66.85 0.53
CA LEU A 57 -29.09 67.12 -0.82
C LEU A 57 -30.05 66.56 -1.84
N ASP A 58 -30.68 67.46 -2.62
CA ASP A 58 -31.64 67.12 -3.69
C ASP A 58 -31.03 67.45 -5.04
N ILE A 59 -30.56 66.45 -5.76
CA ILE A 59 -30.08 66.59 -7.12
C ILE A 59 -31.13 66.01 -8.04
N ARG A 60 -31.91 66.93 -8.69
CA ARG A 60 -32.94 66.45 -9.64
C ARG A 60 -32.36 65.90 -10.93
N GLN A 61 -31.31 66.55 -11.43
CA GLN A 61 -30.59 66.02 -12.60
C GLN A 61 -29.24 66.75 -12.76
N ILE A 62 -28.18 65.90 -12.82
CA ILE A 62 -26.89 66.26 -13.41
C ILE A 62 -26.78 65.44 -14.68
N SER A 63 -26.53 65.97 -15.80
CA SER A 63 -26.38 65.28 -17.07
C SER A 63 -25.14 65.76 -17.80
N ILE A 64 -24.39 64.86 -18.29
CA ILE A 64 -23.30 65.02 -19.23
C ILE A 64 -23.75 64.28 -20.49
N GLN A 65 -23.76 64.95 -21.62
CA GLN A 65 -24.22 64.38 -22.90
C GLN A 65 -23.20 64.67 -23.99
N HIS A 66 -22.90 63.58 -24.75
CA HIS A 66 -22.01 63.64 -25.90
C HIS A 66 -20.58 64.14 -25.51
N ALA A 67 -20.10 63.90 -24.31
CA ALA A 67 -18.83 64.40 -23.86
C ALA A 67 -17.67 63.49 -24.30
N THR A 68 -16.53 64.10 -24.53
CA THR A 68 -15.28 63.42 -24.63
C THR A 68 -14.57 63.55 -23.28
N VAL A 69 -14.24 62.40 -22.67
CA VAL A 69 -13.52 62.39 -21.40
C VAL A 69 -12.14 61.77 -21.64
N THR A 70 -11.12 62.60 -21.49
CA THR A 70 -9.71 62.18 -21.59
C THR A 70 -9.11 62.10 -20.19
N MET A 71 -8.56 61.00 -19.83
CA MET A 71 -7.78 60.78 -18.62
C MET A 71 -6.33 60.54 -19.01
N ASP A 72 -5.43 61.39 -18.49
CA ASP A 72 -3.98 61.21 -18.62
C ASP A 72 -3.36 61.11 -17.20
N ASP A 73 -3.28 59.93 -16.70
CA ASP A 73 -2.66 59.63 -15.40
C ASP A 73 -1.21 59.22 -15.62
N ARG A 74 -0.29 60.13 -15.34
CA ARG A 74 1.16 59.92 -15.53
C ARG A 74 1.83 59.20 -14.34
N ASP A 75 1.15 59.17 -13.22
CA ASP A 75 1.57 58.38 -12.06
C ASP A 75 1.40 56.89 -12.32
N THR A 76 0.22 56.50 -12.71
CA THR A 76 -0.09 55.12 -13.09
C THR A 76 0.21 54.82 -14.58
N ARG A 77 0.62 55.88 -15.37
CA ARG A 77 0.91 55.79 -16.80
C ARG A 77 -0.26 55.31 -17.65
N ILE A 78 -1.47 55.70 -17.28
CA ILE A 78 -2.72 55.33 -17.98
C ILE A 78 -3.19 56.53 -18.77
N PHE A 79 -3.49 56.29 -20.06
CA PHE A 79 -4.21 57.21 -20.91
C PHE A 79 -5.52 56.56 -21.35
N ALA A 80 -6.66 57.19 -21.10
CA ALA A 80 -7.96 56.73 -21.52
C ALA A 80 -8.73 57.88 -22.18
N ASN A 81 -9.35 57.59 -23.29
CA ASN A 81 -10.22 58.52 -23.96
C ASN A 81 -11.57 57.89 -24.24
N LEU A 82 -12.64 58.49 -23.70
CA LEU A 82 -14.01 58.05 -23.84
C LEU A 82 -14.77 59.02 -24.67
N TRP A 83 -15.27 58.58 -25.80
CA TRP A 83 -16.09 59.39 -26.70
C TRP A 83 -17.59 59.15 -26.52
N ASP A 84 -18.38 60.14 -26.82
CA ASP A 84 -19.84 60.08 -26.75
C ASP A 84 -20.33 59.58 -25.38
N THR A 85 -19.69 60.08 -24.34
CA THR A 85 -19.98 59.76 -22.96
C THR A 85 -21.23 60.42 -22.50
N ASN A 86 -22.18 59.64 -22.00
CA ASN A 86 -23.43 60.11 -21.46
C ASN A 86 -23.58 59.70 -20.00
N LEU A 87 -23.77 60.67 -19.11
CA LEU A 87 -23.97 60.40 -17.68
C LEU A 87 -25.19 61.14 -17.20
N THR A 88 -26.11 60.50 -16.55
CA THR A 88 -27.24 61.14 -15.86
C THR A 88 -27.24 60.74 -14.40
N LEU A 89 -27.13 61.70 -13.49
CA LEU A 89 -27.19 61.50 -12.07
C LEU A 89 -28.42 62.17 -11.47
N LYS A 90 -29.22 61.44 -10.72
CA LYS A 90 -30.29 61.93 -9.86
C LYS A 90 -30.09 61.42 -8.46
N ALA A 91 -30.10 62.25 -7.45
CA ALA A 91 -29.93 61.85 -6.09
C ALA A 91 -30.82 62.72 -5.15
N ASN A 92 -31.46 62.03 -4.23
CA ASN A 92 -32.09 62.68 -3.11
C ASN A 92 -31.64 62.04 -1.83
N MET A 93 -30.89 62.82 -1.06
CA MET A 93 -30.29 62.38 0.18
C MET A 93 -30.89 63.15 1.35
N LYS A 94 -31.59 62.47 2.24
CA LYS A 94 -32.11 63.00 3.50
C LYS A 94 -31.58 62.19 4.65
N LYS A 95 -31.49 62.78 5.85
CA LYS A 95 -31.06 62.05 7.04
C LYS A 95 -31.83 60.74 7.21
N GLY A 96 -31.13 59.59 7.00
CA GLY A 96 -31.71 58.28 7.13
C GLY A 96 -32.25 57.60 5.86
N HIS A 97 -32.45 58.34 4.76
CA HIS A 97 -32.95 57.79 3.49
C HIS A 97 -32.29 58.51 2.30
N SER A 98 -31.69 57.78 1.41
CA SER A 98 -31.08 58.33 0.22
C SER A 98 -31.57 57.58 -1.03
N MET A 99 -32.06 58.28 -2.02
CA MET A 99 -32.34 57.74 -3.34
C MET A 99 -31.24 58.18 -4.29
N LEU A 100 -30.67 57.16 -5.02
CA LEU A 100 -29.64 57.42 -6.02
C LEU A 100 -30.06 56.73 -7.32
N ALA A 101 -29.97 57.49 -8.43
CA ALA A 101 -30.10 56.92 -9.76
C ALA A 101 -28.95 57.41 -10.60
N VAL A 102 -28.14 56.54 -11.11
CA VAL A 102 -27.04 56.81 -12.03
C VAL A 102 -27.28 56.03 -13.30
N ASP A 103 -27.26 56.67 -14.43
CA ASP A 103 -27.30 56.08 -15.77
C ASP A 103 -26.05 56.55 -16.48
N PHE A 104 -25.15 55.64 -16.82
CA PHE A 104 -23.90 55.90 -17.51
C PHE A 104 -23.87 55.13 -18.82
N ARG A 105 -23.58 55.79 -19.92
CA ARG A 105 -23.47 55.19 -21.26
C ARG A 105 -22.29 55.77 -21.98
N ASN A 106 -21.49 54.91 -22.55
CA ASN A 106 -20.38 55.26 -23.42
C ASN A 106 -20.36 54.35 -24.65
N LYS A 107 -20.02 54.89 -25.80
CA LYS A 107 -19.99 54.15 -27.06
C LYS A 107 -18.62 53.65 -27.41
N ASN A 108 -17.57 54.43 -27.13
CA ASN A 108 -16.23 54.12 -27.57
C ASN A 108 -15.21 54.45 -26.48
N LEU A 109 -14.30 53.58 -26.26
CA LEU A 109 -13.16 53.72 -25.37
C LEU A 109 -11.87 53.40 -26.12
N LEU A 110 -10.96 54.38 -26.25
CA LEU A 110 -9.57 54.09 -26.55
C LEU A 110 -8.77 54.08 -25.25
N PHE A 111 -8.12 53.03 -25.01
CA PHE A 111 -7.24 52.85 -23.85
C PHE A 111 -5.80 52.68 -24.33
N TRP A 112 -4.91 53.55 -23.85
CA TRP A 112 -3.50 53.50 -24.16
C TRP A 112 -2.68 53.57 -22.88
N GLN A 113 -1.70 52.71 -22.76
CA GLN A 113 -0.83 52.68 -21.58
C GLN A 113 0.64 52.87 -21.95
N TYR A 114 1.26 53.88 -21.38
CA TYR A 114 2.72 54.15 -21.49
C TYR A 114 3.47 53.36 -20.42
N GLY A 115 3.83 52.13 -20.68
CA GLY A 115 4.61 51.34 -19.76
C GLY A 115 3.88 50.98 -18.45
N LEU A 116 3.76 49.75 -18.21
CA LEU A 116 2.93 49.04 -17.26
C LEU A 116 3.12 49.39 -15.80
N HIS A 117 2.11 50.00 -15.16
CA HIS A 117 1.83 49.89 -13.72
C HIS A 117 0.42 50.37 -13.43
N THR A 118 -0.58 49.48 -13.34
CA THR A 118 -1.89 49.76 -12.77
C THR A 118 -2.30 48.69 -11.76
N PRO A 119 -2.86 49.07 -10.63
CA PRO A 119 -3.22 48.07 -9.55
C PRO A 119 -4.29 47.06 -9.98
N SER A 120 -5.15 47.36 -10.93
CA SER A 120 -6.19 46.43 -11.39
C SER A 120 -5.71 45.44 -12.48
N LEU A 121 -4.67 45.77 -13.22
CA LEU A 121 -3.99 44.85 -14.16
C LEU A 121 -2.83 44.13 -13.48
N GLU A 122 -2.41 44.59 -12.32
CA GLU A 122 -1.27 44.07 -11.55
C GLU A 122 -1.40 42.57 -11.27
N THR A 123 -2.60 42.07 -11.00
CA THR A 123 -2.84 40.64 -10.78
C THR A 123 -2.64 39.80 -12.05
N VAL A 124 -2.92 40.37 -13.23
CA VAL A 124 -2.68 39.72 -14.52
C VAL A 124 -1.24 39.91 -14.98
N LEU A 125 -0.64 41.02 -14.61
CA LEU A 125 0.71 41.46 -15.04
C LEU A 125 1.81 40.87 -14.16
N HIS A 126 1.54 40.45 -12.91
CA HIS A 126 2.46 39.61 -12.14
C HIS A 126 2.78 38.28 -12.83
N MET A 127 2.01 37.91 -13.85
CA MET A 127 2.31 36.75 -14.70
C MET A 127 3.34 37.07 -15.80
N ILE A 128 3.69 38.34 -16.05
CA ILE A 128 4.67 38.78 -17.08
C ILE A 128 5.99 39.14 -16.41
N PRO A 129 7.14 38.56 -16.78
CA PRO A 129 8.43 38.87 -16.19
C PRO A 129 8.78 40.35 -16.31
N GLU A 130 9.21 41.00 -15.22
CA GLU A 130 9.57 42.43 -15.15
C GLU A 130 10.60 42.87 -16.21
N SER A 131 11.47 41.94 -16.61
CA SER A 131 12.49 42.19 -17.64
C SER A 131 11.89 42.45 -19.04
N ILE A 132 10.69 41.94 -19.29
CA ILE A 132 9.99 42.08 -20.57
C ILE A 132 9.20 43.42 -20.58
N LEU A 133 8.73 43.87 -19.42
CA LEU A 133 7.89 45.05 -19.26
C LEU A 133 8.62 46.38 -19.42
N LYS A 134 9.93 46.37 -19.21
CA LYS A 134 10.69 47.64 -19.14
C LYS A 134 11.08 48.28 -20.49
N LYS A 135 10.83 47.65 -21.64
CA LYS A 135 11.38 48.14 -22.93
C LYS A 135 10.42 48.20 -24.13
N ALA A 136 9.10 48.03 -23.96
CA ALA A 136 8.32 47.78 -25.13
C ALA A 136 7.03 48.64 -25.21
N GLU A 137 6.72 49.00 -26.45
CA GLU A 137 5.49 49.65 -26.81
C GLU A 137 4.34 48.63 -26.88
N VAL A 138 3.27 48.90 -26.13
CA VAL A 138 2.01 48.15 -26.22
C VAL A 138 1.10 48.88 -27.17
N SER A 139 0.60 48.20 -28.20
CA SER A 139 -0.43 48.66 -29.08
C SER A 139 -1.73 47.93 -28.78
N ALA A 140 -2.77 48.65 -28.34
CA ALA A 140 -4.07 48.07 -28.06
C ALA A 140 -5.16 48.99 -28.60
N GLY A 141 -6.29 48.39 -29.06
CA GLY A 141 -7.43 49.17 -29.56
C GLY A 141 -8.68 48.31 -29.60
N GLY A 142 -9.77 48.89 -29.97
CA GLY A 142 -11.09 48.29 -30.07
C GLY A 142 -12.21 49.19 -29.56
N GLU A 143 -13.44 48.82 -29.84
CA GLU A 143 -14.61 49.56 -29.36
C GLU A 143 -15.06 48.95 -28.03
N VAL A 144 -15.14 49.75 -26.99
CA VAL A 144 -15.70 49.34 -25.70
C VAL A 144 -16.86 50.26 -25.35
N SER A 145 -18.03 49.72 -25.18
CA SER A 145 -19.18 50.45 -24.68
C SER A 145 -19.68 49.81 -23.39
N PHE A 146 -20.05 50.63 -22.45
CA PHE A 146 -20.68 50.20 -21.23
C PHE A 146 -21.84 51.08 -20.83
N ILE A 147 -22.89 50.49 -20.32
CA ILE A 147 -24.08 51.13 -19.81
C ILE A 147 -24.26 50.66 -18.39
N GLY A 148 -24.13 51.57 -17.44
CA GLY A 148 -24.34 51.29 -16.03
C GLY A 148 -25.54 52.03 -15.49
N THR A 149 -26.42 51.37 -14.72
CA THR A 149 -27.48 52.08 -14.01
C THR A 149 -27.47 51.69 -12.54
N LEU A 150 -27.72 52.65 -11.67
CA LEU A 150 -27.86 52.43 -10.25
C LEU A 150 -29.17 53.07 -9.80
N LYS A 151 -30.18 52.31 -9.41
CA LYS A 151 -31.52 52.82 -9.09
C LYS A 151 -32.02 52.25 -7.77
N GLY A 152 -32.44 53.13 -6.87
CA GLY A 152 -33.06 52.73 -5.62
C GLY A 152 -32.67 53.60 -4.43
N MET A 153 -33.07 53.16 -3.25
CA MET A 153 -32.70 53.79 -1.99
C MET A 153 -31.34 53.31 -1.53
N TYR A 154 -30.53 54.24 -1.04
CA TYR A 154 -29.22 53.94 -0.41
C TYR A 154 -29.28 54.26 1.08
N GLY A 155 -28.82 53.41 1.94
CA GLY A 155 -28.76 53.59 3.40
C GLY A 155 -28.19 52.38 4.09
N LYS A 156 -28.13 52.42 5.46
CA LYS A 156 -27.48 51.33 6.25
C LYS A 156 -28.06 49.92 5.98
N GLN A 157 -29.28 49.80 5.50
CA GLN A 157 -29.95 48.55 5.17
C GLN A 157 -30.65 48.58 3.81
N LYS A 158 -30.32 49.50 2.99
CA LYS A 158 -30.95 49.69 1.66
C LYS A 158 -29.85 49.94 0.63
N MET A 159 -29.82 49.11 -0.40
CA MET A 159 -28.88 49.23 -1.52
C MET A 159 -29.63 49.31 -2.83
N PRO A 160 -29.25 50.21 -3.75
CA PRO A 160 -29.88 50.31 -5.04
C PRO A 160 -29.64 49.09 -5.91
N LEU A 161 -30.53 48.84 -6.85
CA LEU A 161 -30.36 47.84 -7.90
C LEU A 161 -29.31 48.39 -8.90
N ALA A 162 -28.25 47.58 -9.11
CA ALA A 162 -27.21 47.84 -10.09
C ALA A 162 -27.43 47.01 -11.35
N THR A 163 -27.34 47.64 -12.51
CA THR A 163 -27.24 46.94 -13.80
C THR A 163 -26.00 47.43 -14.53
N LEU A 164 -25.38 46.54 -15.27
CA LEU A 164 -24.17 46.80 -16.05
C LEU A 164 -24.25 46.02 -17.36
N ASP A 165 -24.11 46.69 -18.48
CA ASP A 165 -23.99 46.12 -19.80
C ASP A 165 -22.65 46.58 -20.41
N ILE A 166 -21.80 45.64 -20.79
CA ILE A 166 -20.49 45.88 -21.38
C ILE A 166 -20.45 45.18 -22.73
N LYS A 167 -20.07 45.93 -23.79
CA LYS A 167 -19.79 45.37 -25.09
C LYS A 167 -18.38 45.73 -25.51
N ILE A 168 -17.63 44.73 -25.85
CA ILE A 168 -16.30 44.85 -26.45
C ILE A 168 -16.39 44.32 -27.86
N LYS A 169 -15.91 45.12 -28.82
CA LYS A 169 -15.93 44.75 -30.23
C LYS A 169 -14.55 44.97 -30.84
N ASP A 170 -14.07 43.93 -31.50
CA ASP A 170 -12.82 43.93 -32.25
C ASP A 170 -11.62 44.48 -31.46
N ALA A 171 -11.61 44.23 -30.14
CA ALA A 171 -10.48 44.64 -29.32
C ALA A 171 -9.27 43.78 -29.63
N PHE A 172 -8.10 44.42 -29.68
CA PHE A 172 -6.83 43.77 -29.91
C PHE A 172 -5.76 44.31 -28.96
N ALA A 173 -4.73 43.52 -28.71
CA ALA A 173 -3.57 43.99 -27.97
C ALA A 173 -2.31 43.29 -28.51
N ARG A 174 -1.29 44.08 -28.83
CA ARG A 174 0.02 43.61 -29.25
C ARG A 174 1.10 44.23 -28.39
N TYR A 175 2.05 43.46 -28.06
CA TYR A 175 3.18 43.86 -27.29
C TYR A 175 4.45 43.54 -28.09
N ALA A 176 5.31 44.52 -28.36
CA ALA A 176 6.44 44.39 -29.26
C ALA A 176 7.47 43.33 -28.79
N GLY A 177 7.51 43.01 -27.50
CA GLY A 177 8.38 41.99 -26.91
C GLY A 177 7.80 40.58 -26.93
N LEU A 178 6.58 40.34 -27.40
CA LEU A 178 5.98 39.03 -27.53
C LEU A 178 5.79 38.66 -29.00
N PRO A 179 6.09 37.42 -29.42
CA PRO A 179 5.96 36.96 -30.79
C PRO A 179 4.52 36.93 -31.28
N TYR A 180 3.55 36.86 -30.35
CA TYR A 180 2.13 36.78 -30.63
C TYR A 180 1.36 37.84 -29.85
N GLY A 181 0.26 38.31 -30.41
CA GLY A 181 -0.64 39.25 -29.80
C GLY A 181 -2.03 38.66 -29.62
N ILE A 182 -2.91 39.45 -29.02
CA ILE A 182 -4.34 39.25 -29.03
C ILE A 182 -4.88 39.93 -30.31
N ASP A 183 -5.38 39.12 -31.24
CA ASP A 183 -5.80 39.63 -32.55
C ASP A 183 -7.24 40.14 -32.52
N LYS A 184 -8.12 39.51 -31.71
CA LYS A 184 -9.50 39.86 -31.60
C LYS A 184 -10.12 39.41 -30.29
N VAL A 185 -10.79 40.35 -29.61
CA VAL A 185 -11.68 40.08 -28.48
C VAL A 185 -13.03 40.73 -28.74
N ASN A 186 -14.06 39.89 -28.68
CA ASN A 186 -15.45 40.36 -28.65
C ASN A 186 -16.11 39.85 -27.38
N ALA A 187 -16.86 40.71 -26.69
CA ALA A 187 -17.64 40.30 -25.52
C ALA A 187 -18.93 41.08 -25.41
N ASP A 188 -20.01 40.40 -25.08
CA ASP A 188 -21.30 41.03 -24.70
C ASP A 188 -21.68 40.50 -23.33
N PHE A 189 -21.45 41.32 -22.32
CA PHE A 189 -21.63 41.01 -20.92
C PHE A 189 -22.74 41.85 -20.33
N SER A 190 -23.65 41.24 -19.57
CA SER A 190 -24.64 41.95 -18.78
C SER A 190 -24.73 41.38 -17.36
N ALA A 191 -24.89 42.29 -16.40
CA ALA A 191 -25.07 41.93 -15.00
C ALA A 191 -26.22 42.74 -14.37
N ARG A 192 -26.96 42.06 -13.50
CA ARG A 192 -28.00 42.66 -12.67
C ARG A 192 -27.74 42.20 -11.23
N ILE A 193 -27.48 43.14 -10.35
CA ILE A 193 -27.10 42.87 -8.97
C ILE A 193 -28.05 43.57 -8.02
N ASP A 194 -28.82 42.81 -7.27
CA ASP A 194 -29.70 43.28 -6.21
C ASP A 194 -29.20 42.82 -4.87
N LEU A 195 -28.45 43.69 -4.19
CA LEU A 195 -27.87 43.38 -2.87
C LEU A 195 -28.93 43.19 -1.79
N MET A 196 -30.15 43.75 -2.00
CA MET A 196 -31.29 43.57 -1.11
C MET A 196 -31.99 42.22 -1.30
N ARG A 197 -31.64 41.50 -2.38
CA ARG A 197 -32.19 40.19 -2.73
C ARG A 197 -33.70 40.19 -2.99
N ASN A 198 -34.32 41.35 -3.31
CA ASN A 198 -35.72 41.41 -3.67
C ASN A 198 -35.98 40.80 -5.07
N THR A 199 -34.95 40.85 -5.91
CA THR A 199 -34.97 40.21 -7.23
C THR A 199 -33.74 39.34 -7.41
N PRO A 200 -33.82 38.25 -8.20
CA PRO A 200 -32.65 37.41 -8.47
C PRO A 200 -31.53 38.17 -9.16
N SER A 201 -30.35 38.18 -8.59
CA SER A 201 -29.16 38.73 -9.24
C SER A 201 -28.63 37.73 -10.26
N CYS A 202 -28.27 38.23 -11.44
CA CYS A 202 -27.80 37.40 -12.54
C CYS A 202 -26.63 38.05 -13.28
N LEU A 203 -25.87 37.22 -13.97
CA LEU A 203 -24.77 37.56 -14.83
C LEU A 203 -24.96 36.79 -16.15
N ASN A 204 -24.82 37.48 -17.27
CA ASN A 204 -24.99 36.90 -18.59
C ASN A 204 -23.87 37.36 -19.51
N LEU A 205 -23.01 36.46 -19.92
CA LEU A 205 -22.01 36.65 -20.98
C LEU A 205 -22.58 36.01 -22.25
N LYS A 206 -23.22 36.76 -23.08
CA LYS A 206 -23.92 36.25 -24.28
C LYS A 206 -22.95 35.74 -25.33
N ILE A 207 -21.82 36.40 -25.47
CA ILE A 207 -20.74 36.04 -26.39
C ILE A 207 -19.43 36.46 -25.73
N PHE A 208 -18.46 35.57 -25.72
CA PHE A 208 -17.06 35.85 -25.51
C PHE A 208 -16.29 35.20 -26.65
N GLN A 209 -15.65 35.99 -27.49
CA GLN A 209 -14.76 35.50 -28.53
C GLN A 209 -13.36 36.04 -28.26
N PHE A 210 -12.38 35.14 -28.27
CA PHE A 210 -10.99 35.49 -28.17
C PHE A 210 -10.23 34.82 -29.32
N LYS A 211 -9.45 35.60 -30.08
CA LYS A 211 -8.51 35.08 -31.08
C LYS A 211 -7.14 35.66 -30.85
N GLY A 212 -6.13 34.82 -30.88
CA GLY A 212 -4.75 35.22 -30.74
C GLY A 212 -3.86 34.05 -30.44
N ALA A 213 -2.60 34.06 -30.89
CA ALA A 213 -1.64 32.96 -30.62
C ALA A 213 -2.15 31.55 -30.99
N ASP A 214 -2.66 31.42 -32.20
CA ASP A 214 -3.24 30.17 -32.71
C ASP A 214 -4.36 29.58 -31.79
N THR A 215 -4.93 30.45 -30.98
CA THR A 215 -6.03 30.15 -30.04
C THR A 215 -7.29 30.84 -30.51
N ASP A 216 -8.38 30.09 -30.60
CA ASP A 216 -9.74 30.59 -30.87
C ASP A 216 -10.67 30.07 -29.79
N ILE A 217 -11.26 30.97 -29.01
CA ILE A 217 -12.20 30.65 -27.92
C ILE A 217 -13.51 31.37 -28.20
N LEU A 218 -14.59 30.60 -28.27
CA LEU A 218 -15.95 31.08 -28.27
C LEU A 218 -16.65 30.53 -27.02
N ALA A 219 -17.18 31.41 -26.18
CA ALA A 219 -17.86 31.00 -24.96
C ALA A 219 -19.09 31.87 -24.69
N ASP A 220 -20.07 31.28 -24.04
CA ASP A 220 -21.19 31.96 -23.42
C ASP A 220 -21.40 31.43 -21.99
N MET A 221 -21.90 32.28 -21.11
CA MET A 221 -22.13 31.92 -19.71
C MET A 221 -23.34 32.67 -19.16
N LYS A 222 -24.18 31.97 -18.45
CA LYS A 222 -25.29 32.51 -17.70
C LYS A 222 -25.19 32.06 -16.25
N VAL A 223 -25.28 33.00 -15.32
CA VAL A 223 -25.32 32.73 -13.88
C VAL A 223 -26.61 33.37 -13.34
N ASP A 224 -27.53 32.54 -12.89
CA ASP A 224 -28.73 32.95 -12.18
C ASP A 224 -28.52 32.80 -10.67
N ASN A 225 -29.22 33.59 -9.84
CA ASN A 225 -29.14 33.58 -8.37
C ASN A 225 -27.73 33.87 -7.83
N LEU A 226 -27.00 34.77 -8.44
CA LEU A 226 -25.57 35.05 -8.19
C LEU A 226 -25.23 35.26 -6.71
N LEU A 227 -26.10 35.85 -5.91
CA LEU A 227 -25.84 36.21 -4.49
C LEU A 227 -26.32 35.13 -3.48
N THR A 228 -27.01 34.09 -3.93
CA THR A 228 -27.53 33.04 -3.06
C THR A 228 -26.89 31.71 -3.37
N ASP A 229 -27.42 30.96 -4.31
CA ASP A 229 -26.88 29.70 -4.81
C ASP A 229 -26.78 29.77 -6.35
N PRO A 230 -25.66 30.23 -6.90
CA PRO A 230 -25.50 30.42 -8.33
C PRO A 230 -25.80 29.18 -9.15
N ASP A 231 -26.77 29.28 -10.08
CA ASP A 231 -27.03 28.28 -11.13
C ASP A 231 -26.26 28.72 -12.37
N ILE A 232 -25.18 28.01 -12.69
CA ILE A 232 -24.22 28.35 -13.73
C ILE A 232 -24.52 27.49 -14.96
N THR A 233 -24.78 28.14 -16.08
CA THR A 233 -24.80 27.53 -17.41
C THR A 233 -23.63 28.11 -18.20
N PHE A 234 -22.75 27.27 -18.68
CA PHE A 234 -21.54 27.64 -19.42
C PHE A 234 -21.43 26.79 -20.69
N HIS A 235 -21.13 27.42 -21.79
CA HIS A 235 -20.84 26.75 -23.04
C HIS A 235 -19.57 27.36 -23.63
N THR A 236 -18.66 26.50 -24.09
CA THR A 236 -17.43 26.91 -24.78
C THR A 236 -17.10 26.00 -25.94
N ARG A 237 -16.66 26.62 -27.02
CA ARG A 237 -15.97 25.93 -28.11
C ARG A 237 -14.61 26.61 -28.29
N SER A 238 -13.53 25.85 -28.14
CA SER A 238 -12.20 26.42 -28.18
C SER A 238 -11.22 25.49 -28.88
N THR A 239 -10.29 26.11 -29.57
CA THR A 239 -9.05 25.54 -30.08
C THR A 239 -7.92 26.35 -29.48
N VAL A 240 -7.04 25.70 -28.74
CA VAL A 240 -5.95 26.33 -28.00
C VAL A 240 -4.63 25.67 -28.40
N ASP A 241 -3.68 26.43 -28.86
CA ASP A 241 -2.28 26.05 -29.00
C ASP A 241 -1.56 26.44 -27.71
N LEU A 242 -1.16 25.43 -26.93
CA LEU A 242 -0.62 25.65 -25.58
C LEU A 242 0.79 26.26 -25.63
N ASN A 243 1.56 25.98 -26.66
CA ASN A 243 2.89 26.55 -26.83
C ASN A 243 2.82 28.05 -27.10
N THR A 244 2.01 28.45 -28.06
CA THR A 244 1.85 29.85 -28.41
C THR A 244 1.14 30.64 -27.32
N LEU A 245 0.15 30.04 -26.65
CA LEU A 245 -0.53 30.65 -25.50
C LEU A 245 0.44 30.89 -24.33
N ALA A 246 1.33 29.94 -24.05
CA ALA A 246 2.36 30.09 -23.00
C ALA A 246 3.38 31.20 -23.26
N GLN A 247 3.54 31.64 -24.53
CA GLN A 247 4.39 32.75 -24.89
C GLN A 247 3.73 34.11 -24.65
N ILE A 248 2.39 34.19 -24.71
CA ILE A 248 1.62 35.38 -24.38
C ILE A 248 1.37 35.55 -22.89
N PHE A 249 1.01 34.45 -22.25
CA PHE A 249 0.78 34.39 -20.81
C PHE A 249 1.95 33.65 -20.15
N PRO A 250 3.03 34.37 -19.79
CA PRO A 250 4.20 33.72 -19.23
C PRO A 250 3.83 32.93 -17.98
N LEU A 251 4.10 31.66 -18.05
CA LEU A 251 3.90 30.74 -16.94
C LEU A 251 4.94 31.00 -15.85
N GLN A 252 4.67 30.49 -14.68
CA GLN A 252 5.65 30.51 -13.58
C GLN A 252 6.98 29.96 -14.06
N GLU A 253 8.09 30.54 -13.61
CA GLU A 253 9.44 30.15 -14.03
C GLU A 253 9.67 28.64 -13.93
N GLY A 254 10.13 28.06 -15.02
CA GLY A 254 10.37 26.61 -15.12
C GLY A 254 9.20 25.77 -15.61
N ILE A 255 8.00 26.34 -15.79
CA ILE A 255 6.84 25.62 -16.36
C ILE A 255 6.82 25.83 -17.88
N GLY A 256 6.74 24.74 -18.63
CA GLY A 256 6.52 24.73 -20.07
C GLY A 256 5.29 23.88 -20.43
N MET A 257 4.56 24.35 -21.43
CA MET A 257 3.43 23.61 -22.01
C MET A 257 3.55 23.58 -23.53
N ASP A 258 3.16 22.46 -24.13
CA ASP A 258 3.11 22.29 -25.57
C ASP A 258 1.94 21.37 -25.96
N GLY A 259 1.50 21.47 -27.21
CA GLY A 259 0.40 20.69 -27.75
C GLY A 259 -0.85 21.51 -28.05
N LYS A 260 -1.84 20.84 -28.64
CA LYS A 260 -3.12 21.46 -29.03
C LYS A 260 -4.26 20.89 -28.21
N MET A 261 -5.17 21.75 -27.81
CA MET A 261 -6.39 21.39 -27.10
C MET A 261 -7.60 21.92 -27.86
N ASN A 262 -8.53 21.02 -28.13
CA ASN A 262 -9.84 21.37 -28.66
C ASN A 262 -10.90 21.01 -27.62
N ALA A 263 -11.79 21.93 -27.32
CA ALA A 263 -12.87 21.72 -26.38
C ALA A 263 -14.20 22.21 -26.96
N ASP A 264 -15.25 21.44 -26.81
CA ASP A 264 -16.64 21.82 -27.04
C ASP A 264 -17.43 21.30 -25.84
N LEU A 265 -17.75 22.17 -24.88
CA LEU A 265 -18.30 21.80 -23.59
C LEU A 265 -19.54 22.63 -23.25
N LYS A 266 -20.56 21.95 -22.76
CA LYS A 266 -21.74 22.55 -22.13
C LYS A 266 -21.79 22.06 -20.67
N LEU A 267 -21.81 22.99 -19.73
CA LEU A 267 -21.86 22.74 -18.31
C LEU A 267 -23.08 23.43 -17.71
N ARG A 268 -23.83 22.72 -16.88
CA ARG A 268 -24.84 23.34 -16.01
C ARG A 268 -24.73 22.74 -14.60
N CYS A 269 -24.57 23.61 -13.61
CA CYS A 269 -24.44 23.20 -12.22
C CYS A 269 -24.82 24.32 -11.25
N ARG A 270 -25.20 23.97 -10.03
CA ARG A 270 -25.31 24.92 -8.91
C ARG A 270 -24.03 24.92 -8.10
N LEU A 271 -23.61 26.06 -7.61
CA LEU A 271 -22.39 26.23 -6.83
C LEU A 271 -22.42 25.39 -5.55
N SER A 272 -23.56 25.31 -4.88
CA SER A 272 -23.74 24.44 -3.70
C SER A 272 -23.52 22.95 -4.01
N THR A 273 -23.88 22.52 -5.22
CA THR A 273 -23.66 21.15 -5.69
C THR A 273 -22.17 20.82 -5.84
N LEU A 274 -21.40 21.76 -6.37
CA LEU A 274 -19.93 21.62 -6.49
C LEU A 274 -19.25 21.62 -5.12
N LYS A 275 -19.62 22.58 -4.24
CA LYS A 275 -19.06 22.67 -2.88
C LYS A 275 -19.32 21.42 -2.04
N LYS A 276 -20.49 20.80 -2.21
CA LYS A 276 -20.87 19.54 -1.54
C LYS A 276 -20.32 18.29 -2.22
N GLN A 277 -19.53 18.43 -3.28
CA GLN A 277 -18.98 17.32 -4.08
C GLN A 277 -20.07 16.35 -4.63
N ASN A 278 -21.29 16.85 -4.84
CA ASN A 278 -22.37 16.04 -5.36
C ASN A 278 -22.33 16.01 -6.91
N TRP A 279 -21.33 15.31 -7.42
CA TRP A 279 -21.04 15.23 -8.86
C TRP A 279 -22.19 14.64 -9.68
N GLY A 280 -23.04 13.82 -9.07
CA GLY A 280 -24.22 13.25 -9.73
C GLY A 280 -25.27 14.27 -10.14
N ARG A 281 -25.18 15.53 -9.71
CA ARG A 281 -26.10 16.61 -10.07
C ARG A 281 -25.46 17.66 -11.00
N VAL A 282 -24.23 17.44 -11.42
CA VAL A 282 -23.55 18.28 -12.41
C VAL A 282 -23.90 17.77 -13.81
N ARG A 283 -24.47 18.62 -14.63
CA ARG A 283 -24.79 18.31 -16.04
C ARG A 283 -23.63 18.80 -16.90
N MET A 284 -22.90 17.89 -17.50
CA MET A 284 -21.78 18.20 -18.39
C MET A 284 -21.91 17.36 -19.66
N GLN A 285 -21.85 18.04 -20.80
CA GLN A 285 -21.91 17.45 -22.13
C GLN A 285 -20.83 18.04 -23.00
N GLY A 286 -20.20 17.23 -23.83
CA GLY A 286 -19.23 17.71 -24.79
C GLY A 286 -17.92 16.95 -24.76
N LYS A 287 -16.93 17.50 -25.44
CA LYS A 287 -15.67 16.78 -25.68
C LYS A 287 -14.47 17.72 -25.52
N ILE A 288 -13.43 17.21 -24.88
CA ILE A 288 -12.09 17.81 -24.87
C ILE A 288 -11.13 16.82 -25.53
N ARG A 289 -10.35 17.29 -26.46
CA ARG A 289 -9.28 16.52 -27.09
C ARG A 289 -7.97 17.28 -26.94
N THR A 290 -6.95 16.59 -26.48
CA THR A 290 -5.58 17.08 -26.53
C THR A 290 -4.77 16.26 -27.55
N ASP A 291 -3.90 16.93 -28.28
CA ASP A 291 -2.98 16.31 -29.23
C ASP A 291 -1.56 16.74 -28.84
N LYS A 292 -0.71 15.75 -28.61
CA LYS A 292 0.69 15.92 -28.19
C LYS A 292 0.84 16.88 -26.98
N LEU A 293 -0.03 16.74 -25.99
CA LEU A 293 0.09 17.51 -24.75
C LEU A 293 1.42 17.18 -24.07
N VAL A 294 2.22 18.21 -23.83
CA VAL A 294 3.45 18.11 -23.05
C VAL A 294 3.42 19.16 -21.94
N LEU A 295 3.60 18.71 -20.70
CA LEU A 295 3.73 19.58 -19.54
C LEU A 295 5.11 19.35 -18.93
N ARG A 296 5.91 20.41 -18.75
CA ARG A 296 7.25 20.33 -18.19
C ARG A 296 7.39 21.28 -17.00
N HIS A 297 8.18 20.85 -16.02
CA HIS A 297 8.64 21.71 -14.95
C HIS A 297 10.14 21.49 -14.76
N THR A 298 10.96 22.36 -15.32
CA THR A 298 12.42 22.17 -15.40
C THR A 298 13.08 22.06 -14.02
N GLN A 299 12.72 22.92 -13.07
CA GLN A 299 13.28 22.89 -11.70
C GLN A 299 12.95 21.61 -10.92
N LYS A 300 11.83 20.96 -11.22
CA LYS A 300 11.40 19.71 -10.57
C LYS A 300 11.74 18.47 -11.41
N ASN A 301 12.39 18.61 -12.54
CA ASN A 301 12.64 17.53 -13.49
C ASN A 301 11.37 16.70 -13.79
N PHE A 302 10.26 17.40 -13.99
CA PHE A 302 8.97 16.80 -14.27
C PHE A 302 8.62 16.96 -15.75
N GLU A 303 8.22 15.87 -16.40
CA GLU A 303 7.67 15.86 -17.74
C GLU A 303 6.48 14.92 -17.81
N PHE A 304 5.38 15.43 -18.36
CA PHE A 304 4.18 14.65 -18.64
C PHE A 304 3.82 14.79 -20.11
N THR A 305 3.60 13.69 -20.81
CA THR A 305 3.13 13.68 -22.20
C THR A 305 1.90 12.80 -22.35
N SER A 306 0.95 13.22 -23.18
CA SER A 306 -0.22 12.39 -23.50
C SER A 306 -1.00 12.89 -24.70
N ASN A 307 -1.75 11.96 -25.31
CA ASN A 307 -2.89 12.28 -26.16
C ASN A 307 -4.16 11.91 -25.42
N ALA A 308 -5.03 12.87 -25.10
CA ALA A 308 -6.22 12.60 -24.31
C ALA A 308 -7.49 13.03 -25.03
N THR A 309 -8.54 12.25 -24.84
CA THR A 309 -9.91 12.58 -25.21
C THR A 309 -10.80 12.40 -24.01
N LEU A 310 -11.48 13.45 -23.60
CA LEU A 310 -12.51 13.41 -22.57
C LEU A 310 -13.85 13.65 -23.26
N ASP A 311 -14.76 12.72 -23.08
CA ASP A 311 -16.12 12.78 -23.64
C ASP A 311 -17.13 12.74 -22.49
N PHE A 312 -17.92 13.80 -22.36
CA PHE A 312 -18.94 13.97 -21.34
C PHE A 312 -20.30 13.80 -21.97
N ALA A 313 -21.03 12.77 -21.60
CA ALA A 313 -22.31 12.38 -22.20
C ALA A 313 -23.47 12.44 -21.21
N GLY A 314 -23.44 13.36 -20.26
CA GLY A 314 -24.43 13.44 -19.20
C GLY A 314 -25.49 14.52 -19.44
N ASN A 315 -26.67 14.14 -19.87
CA ASN A 315 -27.82 15.08 -19.94
C ASN A 315 -28.41 15.39 -18.57
N GLU A 316 -28.45 14.42 -17.68
CA GLU A 316 -28.98 14.55 -16.31
C GLU A 316 -27.97 14.24 -15.20
N TRP A 317 -26.91 13.50 -15.53
CA TRP A 317 -25.96 12.95 -14.56
C TRP A 317 -24.55 13.02 -15.10
N LEU A 318 -23.57 13.09 -14.19
CA LEU A 318 -22.18 13.02 -14.57
C LEU A 318 -21.91 11.63 -15.18
N GLY A 319 -21.79 11.63 -16.50
CA GLY A 319 -21.30 10.50 -17.27
C GLY A 319 -20.17 10.97 -18.16
N GLY A 320 -19.18 10.13 -18.39
CA GLY A 320 -18.09 10.49 -19.26
C GLY A 320 -17.15 9.35 -19.54
N ARG A 321 -16.37 9.57 -20.60
CA ARG A 321 -15.29 8.68 -21.00
C ARG A 321 -14.01 9.47 -21.14
N VAL A 322 -12.95 8.95 -20.55
CA VAL A 322 -11.58 9.45 -20.70
C VAL A 322 -10.81 8.38 -21.48
N GLU A 323 -10.18 8.79 -22.54
CA GLU A 323 -9.28 7.97 -23.33
C GLU A 323 -7.93 8.69 -23.41
N ILE A 324 -6.87 8.06 -22.93
CA ILE A 324 -5.51 8.57 -22.94
C ILE A 324 -4.65 7.57 -23.71
N LYS A 325 -3.86 8.07 -24.64
CA LYS A 325 -2.92 7.28 -25.44
C LYS A 325 -1.51 7.82 -25.27
N ASP A 326 -0.55 6.91 -25.33
CA ASP A 326 0.88 7.21 -25.31
C ASP A 326 1.27 8.14 -24.15
N MET A 327 0.70 7.85 -22.96
CA MET A 327 1.00 8.63 -21.76
C MET A 327 2.40 8.28 -21.25
N THR A 328 3.20 9.31 -20.99
CA THR A 328 4.42 9.17 -20.20
C THR A 328 4.46 10.24 -19.11
N LEU A 329 4.88 9.84 -17.94
CA LEU A 329 5.17 10.72 -16.81
C LEU A 329 6.58 10.43 -16.34
N ARG A 330 7.41 11.44 -16.29
CA ARG A 330 8.78 11.36 -15.81
C ARG A 330 9.01 12.36 -14.70
N SER A 331 9.47 11.88 -13.55
CA SER A 331 9.91 12.72 -12.44
C SER A 331 11.00 11.98 -11.65
N PRO A 332 11.76 12.63 -10.78
CA PRO A 332 12.77 11.97 -9.96
C PRO A 332 12.20 10.85 -9.05
N ALA A 333 10.98 11.01 -8.58
CA ALA A 333 10.35 10.07 -7.66
C ALA A 333 9.50 9.01 -8.39
N LEU A 334 8.89 9.34 -9.55
CA LEU A 334 7.91 8.50 -10.22
C LEU A 334 8.07 8.58 -11.73
N ASN A 335 8.30 7.43 -12.36
CA ASN A 335 8.17 7.26 -13.80
C ASN A 335 6.99 6.36 -14.11
N SER A 336 6.13 6.79 -15.04
CA SER A 336 4.99 6.00 -15.48
C SER A 336 4.80 6.12 -16.98
N ALA A 337 4.40 5.04 -17.62
CA ALA A 337 4.05 5.02 -19.03
C ALA A 337 2.89 4.05 -19.28
N THR A 338 1.98 4.41 -20.18
CA THR A 338 0.95 3.49 -20.66
C THR A 338 0.69 3.73 -22.14
N GLU A 339 0.46 2.64 -22.88
CA GLU A 339 0.09 2.71 -24.30
C GLU A 339 -1.34 3.23 -24.46
N SER A 340 -2.26 2.74 -23.65
CA SER A 340 -3.62 3.24 -23.64
C SER A 340 -4.27 3.06 -22.26
N PHE A 341 -5.06 4.05 -21.90
CA PHE A 341 -5.91 4.06 -20.73
C PHE A 341 -7.29 4.59 -21.13
N THR A 342 -8.32 3.84 -20.81
CA THR A 342 -9.70 4.26 -21.00
C THR A 342 -10.44 4.13 -19.68
N ALA A 343 -11.12 5.18 -19.26
CA ALA A 343 -12.03 5.14 -18.13
C ALA A 343 -13.38 5.69 -18.53
N ALA A 344 -14.45 4.97 -18.22
CA ALA A 344 -15.82 5.42 -18.43
C ALA A 344 -16.56 5.41 -17.09
N ILE A 345 -17.15 6.53 -16.75
CA ILE A 345 -17.95 6.69 -15.53
C ILE A 345 -19.39 7.01 -15.89
N SER A 346 -20.32 6.37 -15.19
CA SER A 346 -21.74 6.62 -15.31
C SER A 346 -22.36 6.68 -13.92
N THR A 347 -23.04 7.77 -13.61
CA THR A 347 -23.69 7.97 -12.31
C THR A 347 -25.18 8.11 -12.50
N TYR A 348 -25.93 7.31 -11.76
CA TYR A 348 -27.40 7.34 -11.72
C TYR A 348 -27.81 7.73 -10.30
N PRO A 349 -28.36 8.93 -10.10
CA PRO A 349 -28.76 9.33 -8.76
C PRO A 349 -29.94 8.51 -8.26
N SER A 350 -30.01 8.40 -6.97
CA SER A 350 -31.17 7.87 -6.28
C SER A 350 -32.29 8.92 -6.28
N GLN A 351 -33.51 8.48 -6.50
CA GLN A 351 -34.71 9.32 -6.26
C GLN A 351 -34.86 9.60 -4.76
N ASP A 352 -34.38 8.70 -3.91
CA ASP A 352 -34.33 8.83 -2.47
C ASP A 352 -32.98 9.46 -2.05
N THR A 353 -33.03 10.62 -1.41
CA THR A 353 -31.83 11.36 -0.96
C THR A 353 -31.04 10.65 0.14
N LEU A 354 -31.63 9.68 0.81
CA LEU A 354 -30.99 8.86 1.86
C LEU A 354 -30.21 7.67 1.28
N ARG A 355 -30.39 7.35 -0.01
CA ARG A 355 -29.69 6.23 -0.64
C ARG A 355 -28.49 6.74 -1.45
N PRO A 356 -27.36 6.03 -1.43
CA PRO A 356 -26.23 6.37 -2.28
C PRO A 356 -26.59 6.28 -3.78
N ALA A 357 -26.02 7.18 -4.57
CA ALA A 357 -26.15 7.14 -6.02
C ALA A 357 -25.49 5.87 -6.58
N LYS A 358 -26.10 5.27 -7.60
CA LYS A 358 -25.47 4.16 -8.31
C LYS A 358 -24.43 4.74 -9.28
N THR A 359 -23.16 4.38 -9.06
CA THR A 359 -22.06 4.80 -9.93
C THR A 359 -21.32 3.57 -10.44
N GLU A 360 -21.08 3.54 -11.73
CA GLU A 360 -20.26 2.51 -12.38
C GLU A 360 -19.08 3.18 -13.07
N CYS A 361 -17.88 2.67 -12.78
CA CYS A 361 -16.65 3.08 -13.45
C CYS A 361 -16.03 1.86 -14.12
N LYS A 362 -15.81 1.92 -15.44
CA LYS A 362 -15.10 0.92 -16.22
C LYS A 362 -13.76 1.50 -16.61
N ILE A 363 -12.71 0.75 -16.35
CA ILE A 363 -11.34 1.13 -16.66
C ILE A 363 -10.74 0.03 -17.53
N GLU A 364 -10.14 0.40 -18.64
CA GLU A 364 -9.34 -0.49 -19.47
C GLU A 364 -7.95 0.12 -19.65
N MET A 365 -6.94 -0.69 -19.59
CA MET A 365 -5.57 -0.23 -19.57
C MET A 365 -4.66 -1.22 -20.31
N ASN A 366 -3.68 -0.73 -21.04
CA ASN A 366 -2.74 -1.56 -21.77
C ASN A 366 -1.30 -1.08 -21.52
N LYS A 367 -0.44 -2.02 -21.17
CA LYS A 367 0.99 -1.83 -20.95
C LYS A 367 1.31 -0.69 -19.97
N LEU A 368 0.65 -0.67 -18.82
CA LEU A 368 1.03 0.25 -17.75
C LEU A 368 2.37 -0.16 -17.15
N ARG A 369 3.29 0.79 -17.09
CA ARG A 369 4.54 0.69 -16.35
C ARG A 369 4.58 1.80 -15.30
N VAL A 370 4.96 1.47 -14.08
CA VAL A 370 5.16 2.42 -12.98
C VAL A 370 6.46 2.06 -12.28
N SER A 371 7.34 3.04 -12.14
CA SER A 371 8.60 2.89 -11.42
C SER A 371 8.73 4.01 -10.40
N LEU A 372 8.87 3.65 -9.12
CA LEU A 372 9.05 4.57 -8.00
C LEU A 372 10.49 4.43 -7.52
N ALA A 373 11.39 5.31 -7.94
CA ALA A 373 12.79 5.27 -7.62
C ALA A 373 13.28 3.81 -7.37
N ASP A 374 14.04 3.49 -6.35
CA ASP A 374 14.52 2.12 -6.11
C ASP A 374 13.52 1.22 -5.35
N SER A 375 12.27 1.69 -5.12
CA SER A 375 11.34 1.01 -4.23
C SER A 375 10.31 0.10 -4.93
N LEU A 376 9.86 0.46 -6.15
CA LEU A 376 8.80 -0.27 -6.85
C LEU A 376 8.97 -0.21 -8.36
N ASP A 377 8.94 -1.37 -9.02
CA ASP A 377 8.69 -1.49 -10.45
C ASP A 377 7.43 -2.31 -10.68
N LEU A 378 6.47 -1.74 -11.36
CA LEU A 378 5.21 -2.38 -11.71
C LEU A 378 5.02 -2.38 -13.22
N PHE A 379 4.72 -3.54 -13.77
CA PHE A 379 4.24 -3.69 -15.13
C PHE A 379 2.90 -4.40 -15.13
N CYS A 380 1.93 -3.82 -15.80
CA CYS A 380 0.61 -4.38 -15.99
C CYS A 380 0.31 -4.44 -17.48
N GLY A 381 0.07 -5.62 -18.02
CA GLY A 381 -0.30 -5.83 -19.40
C GLY A 381 -1.71 -5.33 -19.69
N LYS A 382 -2.46 -6.05 -20.55
CA LYS A 382 -3.86 -5.72 -20.76
C LYS A 382 -4.66 -5.99 -19.48
N SER A 383 -5.38 -4.98 -19.01
CA SER A 383 -6.19 -5.08 -17.80
C SER A 383 -7.50 -4.35 -17.94
N SER A 384 -8.53 -4.86 -17.29
CA SER A 384 -9.82 -4.23 -17.17
C SER A 384 -10.27 -4.20 -15.71
N ALA A 385 -10.84 -3.09 -15.28
CA ALA A 385 -11.44 -2.95 -13.96
C ALA A 385 -12.85 -2.39 -14.08
N ARG A 386 -13.76 -2.91 -13.27
CA ARG A 386 -15.11 -2.39 -13.11
C ARG A 386 -15.37 -2.13 -11.65
N LEU A 387 -15.56 -0.88 -11.32
CA LEU A 387 -15.95 -0.41 -10.00
C LEU A 387 -17.44 -0.07 -10.03
N LYS A 388 -18.19 -0.59 -9.07
CA LYS A 388 -19.61 -0.26 -8.86
C LYS A 388 -19.79 0.26 -7.45
N LEU A 389 -20.43 1.39 -7.32
CA LEU A 389 -20.97 1.89 -6.06
C LEU A 389 -22.48 1.84 -6.18
N GLN A 390 -23.15 1.22 -5.24
CA GLN A 390 -24.61 1.05 -5.24
C GLN A 390 -25.16 0.97 -3.81
N PRO A 391 -26.47 1.11 -3.61
CA PRO A 391 -27.09 0.81 -2.33
C PRO A 391 -26.80 -0.62 -1.88
N GLY A 392 -26.58 -0.82 -0.58
CA GLY A 392 -26.33 -2.13 0.00
C GLY A 392 -27.50 -3.10 -0.16
N GLU A 393 -27.19 -4.38 -0.23
CA GLU A 393 -28.20 -5.45 -0.34
C GLU A 393 -28.98 -5.63 0.99
N HIS A 394 -28.27 -5.54 2.11
CA HIS A 394 -28.86 -5.72 3.44
C HIS A 394 -29.47 -4.43 3.98
N ASN A 395 -28.82 -3.30 3.74
CA ASN A 395 -29.31 -1.99 4.10
C ASN A 395 -29.10 -1.00 2.95
N PRO A 396 -30.17 -0.62 2.23
CA PRO A 396 -30.06 0.29 1.10
C PRO A 396 -29.51 1.70 1.42
N ALA A 397 -29.49 2.10 2.69
CA ALA A 397 -28.90 3.37 3.13
C ALA A 397 -27.36 3.28 3.19
N ASN A 398 -26.80 2.08 3.33
CA ASN A 398 -25.38 1.85 3.34
C ASN A 398 -24.84 1.67 1.93
N PRO A 399 -23.63 2.16 1.61
CA PRO A 399 -23.01 1.91 0.31
C PRO A 399 -22.45 0.48 0.22
N GLN A 400 -22.62 -0.14 -0.95
CA GLN A 400 -21.93 -1.34 -1.37
C GLN A 400 -20.98 -1.00 -2.50
N ILE A 401 -19.74 -1.45 -2.40
CA ILE A 401 -18.71 -1.32 -3.44
C ILE A 401 -18.48 -2.68 -4.06
N GLY A 402 -18.58 -2.75 -5.37
CA GLY A 402 -18.19 -3.92 -6.16
C GLY A 402 -16.93 -3.61 -6.97
N LEU A 403 -15.95 -4.50 -6.95
CA LEU A 403 -14.74 -4.46 -7.76
C LEU A 403 -14.64 -5.75 -8.58
N THR A 404 -14.57 -5.62 -9.88
CA THR A 404 -14.10 -6.68 -10.77
C THR A 404 -12.84 -6.19 -11.44
N LEU A 405 -11.77 -6.95 -11.34
CA LEU A 405 -10.48 -6.66 -11.95
C LEU A 405 -10.02 -7.90 -12.71
N GLU A 406 -9.63 -7.72 -13.95
CA GLU A 406 -9.01 -8.73 -14.78
C GLU A 406 -7.68 -8.20 -15.30
N VAL A 407 -6.62 -8.98 -15.17
CA VAL A 407 -5.27 -8.63 -15.59
C VAL A 407 -4.68 -9.80 -16.36
N ASP A 408 -4.24 -9.54 -17.58
CA ASP A 408 -3.62 -10.59 -18.37
C ASP A 408 -2.22 -10.94 -17.87
N THR A 409 -1.42 -9.92 -17.60
CA THR A 409 -0.05 -10.08 -17.08
C THR A 409 0.26 -8.99 -16.07
N LEU A 410 0.73 -9.38 -14.89
CA LEU A 410 1.22 -8.48 -13.86
C LEU A 410 2.63 -8.86 -13.47
N PHE A 411 3.52 -7.90 -13.44
CA PHE A 411 4.85 -8.05 -12.87
C PHE A 411 5.09 -6.91 -11.89
N CYS A 412 5.54 -7.24 -10.69
CA CYS A 412 5.85 -6.28 -9.63
C CYS A 412 7.18 -6.62 -8.97
N ARG A 413 8.04 -5.63 -8.84
CA ARG A 413 9.26 -5.70 -8.03
C ARG A 413 9.19 -4.63 -6.97
N MET A 414 9.36 -5.02 -5.71
CA MET A 414 9.39 -4.13 -4.55
C MET A 414 10.58 -4.50 -3.67
N GLY A 415 11.65 -3.75 -3.77
CA GLY A 415 12.95 -4.15 -3.23
C GLY A 415 13.38 -5.51 -3.82
N ASP A 416 13.67 -6.48 -2.95
CA ASP A 416 14.06 -7.84 -3.32
C ASP A 416 12.86 -8.75 -3.60
N THR A 417 11.64 -8.33 -3.28
CA THR A 417 10.44 -9.09 -3.57
C THR A 417 10.05 -8.93 -5.04
N ARG A 418 9.81 -10.05 -5.72
CA ARG A 418 9.37 -10.11 -7.13
C ARG A 418 8.09 -10.91 -7.22
N LEU A 419 7.11 -10.39 -7.91
CA LEU A 419 5.82 -11.03 -8.17
C LEU A 419 5.52 -11.01 -9.67
N GLY A 420 5.20 -12.14 -10.24
CA GLY A 420 4.67 -12.28 -11.58
C GLY A 420 3.35 -13.04 -11.54
N MET A 421 2.34 -12.59 -12.28
CA MET A 421 1.05 -13.24 -12.38
C MET A 421 0.54 -13.23 -13.83
N ASP A 422 -0.08 -14.34 -14.23
CA ASP A 422 -0.75 -14.46 -15.51
C ASP A 422 -2.25 -14.68 -15.28
N LYS A 423 -3.07 -13.95 -16.05
CA LYS A 423 -4.53 -14.07 -16.07
C LYS A 423 -5.14 -14.05 -14.66
N ALA A 424 -4.86 -12.97 -13.93
CA ALA A 424 -5.44 -12.74 -12.62
C ALA A 424 -6.82 -12.10 -12.74
N GLY A 425 -7.75 -12.55 -11.91
CA GLY A 425 -9.10 -12.03 -11.80
C GLY A 425 -9.47 -11.81 -10.33
N ILE A 426 -10.09 -10.69 -10.05
CA ILE A 426 -10.63 -10.34 -8.74
C ILE A 426 -12.08 -9.94 -8.92
N GLY A 427 -12.99 -10.59 -8.21
CA GLY A 427 -14.39 -10.20 -8.12
C GLY A 427 -14.76 -10.09 -6.64
N ILE A 428 -14.80 -8.87 -6.10
CA ILE A 428 -15.09 -8.61 -4.69
C ILE A 428 -16.20 -7.58 -4.57
N THR A 429 -17.15 -7.84 -3.69
CA THR A 429 -18.13 -6.87 -3.20
C THR A 429 -17.92 -6.62 -1.72
N ALA A 430 -18.06 -5.38 -1.29
CA ALA A 430 -17.97 -5.03 0.13
C ALA A 430 -19.12 -4.10 0.48
N GLU A 431 -19.88 -4.42 1.51
CA GLU A 431 -20.97 -3.60 2.05
C GLU A 431 -20.51 -2.94 3.34
N LYS A 432 -20.83 -1.66 3.51
CA LYS A 432 -20.57 -0.90 4.73
C LYS A 432 -21.60 -1.28 5.78
N VAL A 433 -21.15 -1.79 6.92
CA VAL A 433 -22.04 -2.19 8.03
C VAL A 433 -22.12 -1.08 9.10
N ARG A 434 -20.99 -0.46 9.44
CA ARG A 434 -20.84 0.67 10.37
C ARG A 434 -19.74 1.59 9.88
N ASP A 435 -19.51 2.72 10.54
CA ASP A 435 -18.65 3.82 10.08
C ASP A 435 -17.32 3.43 9.43
N SER A 436 -16.62 2.45 9.94
CA SER A 436 -15.35 1.96 9.34
C SER A 436 -15.37 0.46 9.01
N LEU A 437 -16.47 -0.24 9.26
CA LEU A 437 -16.57 -1.69 9.09
C LEU A 437 -17.19 -2.03 7.73
N TRP A 438 -16.41 -2.71 6.90
CA TRP A 438 -16.83 -3.26 5.61
C TRP A 438 -16.74 -4.77 5.64
N THR A 439 -17.70 -5.44 5.03
CA THR A 439 -17.72 -6.91 4.91
C THR A 439 -17.43 -7.31 3.46
N PRO A 440 -16.18 -7.65 3.12
CA PRO A 440 -15.83 -8.09 1.77
C PRO A 440 -16.26 -9.53 1.51
N LYS A 441 -16.81 -9.79 0.33
CA LYS A 441 -17.12 -11.12 -0.19
C LYS A 441 -16.70 -11.20 -1.64
N GLY A 442 -16.13 -12.32 -2.07
CA GLY A 442 -15.76 -12.48 -3.46
C GLY A 442 -14.79 -13.61 -3.73
N ILE A 443 -14.22 -13.57 -4.93
CA ILE A 443 -13.28 -14.56 -5.43
C ILE A 443 -12.06 -13.84 -6.00
N ILE A 444 -10.90 -14.36 -5.68
CA ILE A 444 -9.63 -13.97 -6.29
C ILE A 444 -9.08 -15.22 -6.97
N GLY A 445 -8.74 -15.11 -8.24
CA GLY A 445 -8.21 -16.23 -9.00
C GLY A 445 -7.07 -15.79 -9.93
N PHE A 446 -6.21 -16.73 -10.28
CA PHE A 446 -5.16 -16.53 -11.28
C PHE A 446 -4.82 -17.87 -11.94
N HIS A 447 -4.25 -17.80 -13.15
CA HIS A 447 -3.83 -19.01 -13.86
C HIS A 447 -2.43 -19.45 -13.41
N ARG A 448 -1.50 -18.53 -13.29
CA ARG A 448 -0.16 -18.75 -12.73
C ARG A 448 0.26 -17.52 -11.93
N MET A 449 0.92 -17.79 -10.84
CA MET A 449 1.58 -16.77 -10.04
C MET A 449 2.97 -17.29 -9.66
N ALA A 450 3.97 -16.46 -9.77
CA ALA A 450 5.31 -16.74 -9.27
C ALA A 450 5.76 -15.58 -8.41
N PHE A 451 6.25 -15.86 -7.23
CA PHE A 451 6.82 -14.82 -6.37
C PHE A 451 8.09 -15.31 -5.69
N ARG A 452 8.94 -14.35 -5.39
CA ARG A 452 10.19 -14.54 -4.66
C ARG A 452 10.26 -13.47 -3.59
N THR A 453 10.65 -13.86 -2.38
CA THR A 453 10.81 -12.97 -1.22
C THR A 453 12.21 -13.11 -0.64
N PRO A 454 12.70 -12.14 0.12
CA PRO A 454 13.99 -12.25 0.82
C PRO A 454 14.07 -13.45 1.77
N GLU A 455 12.93 -13.83 2.37
CA GLU A 455 12.83 -14.93 3.31
C GLU A 455 12.86 -16.31 2.63
N CYS A 456 12.60 -16.37 1.32
CA CYS A 456 12.66 -17.62 0.55
C CYS A 456 13.40 -17.40 -0.76
N ALA A 457 14.62 -17.88 -0.82
CA ALA A 457 15.50 -17.71 -1.97
C ALA A 457 15.00 -18.43 -3.24
N LEU A 458 14.15 -19.46 -3.10
CA LEU A 458 13.54 -20.16 -4.23
C LEU A 458 12.25 -19.46 -4.69
N PRO A 459 12.00 -19.41 -6.01
CA PRO A 459 10.73 -18.90 -6.52
C PRO A 459 9.58 -19.84 -6.12
N ILE A 460 8.55 -19.25 -5.52
CA ILE A 460 7.31 -19.94 -5.21
C ILE A 460 6.38 -19.78 -6.42
N GLN A 461 6.04 -20.87 -7.06
CA GLN A 461 5.13 -20.89 -8.21
C GLN A 461 3.80 -21.45 -7.77
N VAL A 462 2.72 -20.69 -7.92
CA VAL A 462 1.35 -21.13 -7.63
C VAL A 462 0.63 -21.34 -8.97
N GLN A 463 0.06 -22.52 -9.14
CA GLN A 463 -0.69 -22.87 -10.34
C GLN A 463 -2.13 -22.38 -10.23
N LYS A 464 -2.93 -22.62 -11.27
CA LYS A 464 -4.33 -22.20 -11.35
C LYS A 464 -5.07 -22.42 -10.03
N THR A 465 -5.38 -21.31 -9.38
CA THR A 465 -5.97 -21.30 -8.05
C THR A 465 -7.06 -20.25 -7.98
N SER A 466 -8.13 -20.55 -7.27
CA SER A 466 -9.14 -19.58 -6.87
C SER A 466 -9.31 -19.60 -5.36
N VAL A 467 -9.41 -18.41 -4.80
CA VAL A 467 -9.53 -18.17 -3.37
C VAL A 467 -10.84 -17.44 -3.15
N THR A 468 -11.66 -17.94 -2.25
CA THR A 468 -12.91 -17.28 -1.85
C THR A 468 -12.64 -16.42 -0.61
N VAL A 469 -13.05 -15.16 -0.69
CA VAL A 469 -13.01 -14.22 0.43
C VAL A 469 -14.42 -14.07 0.96
N ASN A 470 -14.62 -14.26 2.25
CA ASN A 470 -15.89 -14.02 2.92
C ASN A 470 -15.63 -13.34 4.28
N ASP A 471 -15.87 -12.04 4.35
CA ASP A 471 -15.50 -11.17 5.46
C ASP A 471 -14.00 -11.28 5.81
N ARG A 472 -13.67 -11.86 6.95
CA ARG A 472 -12.29 -12.04 7.42
C ARG A 472 -11.71 -13.40 7.10
N VAL A 473 -12.47 -14.25 6.42
CA VAL A 473 -12.10 -15.62 6.12
C VAL A 473 -11.74 -15.76 4.65
N ILE A 474 -10.55 -16.23 4.39
CA ILE A 474 -10.06 -16.61 3.08
C ILE A 474 -10.08 -18.14 3.00
N THR A 475 -10.81 -18.67 2.04
CA THR A 475 -10.90 -20.11 1.81
C THR A 475 -10.10 -20.49 0.57
N LEU A 476 -9.18 -21.42 0.74
CA LEU A 476 -8.37 -22.02 -0.32
C LEU A 476 -9.01 -23.34 -0.75
N ARG A 477 -9.10 -23.57 -2.05
CA ARG A 477 -9.54 -24.84 -2.61
C ARG A 477 -8.47 -25.34 -3.57
N ASN A 478 -7.78 -26.42 -3.15
CA ASN A 478 -6.71 -27.05 -3.94
C ASN A 478 -5.70 -26.06 -4.52
N ALA A 479 -5.19 -25.18 -3.64
CA ALA A 479 -4.16 -24.23 -4.01
C ALA A 479 -2.82 -24.98 -4.17
N THR A 480 -2.45 -25.29 -5.41
CA THR A 480 -1.21 -26.03 -5.71
C THR A 480 -0.07 -25.05 -5.95
N MET A 481 1.00 -25.21 -5.21
CA MET A 481 2.23 -24.42 -5.35
C MET A 481 3.44 -25.33 -5.56
N ARG A 482 4.46 -24.78 -6.20
CA ARG A 482 5.76 -25.43 -6.42
C ARG A 482 6.85 -24.54 -5.85
N ILE A 483 7.69 -25.12 -5.00
CA ILE A 483 8.86 -24.47 -4.42
C ILE A 483 10.08 -25.33 -4.75
N GLY A 484 10.87 -24.91 -5.74
CA GLY A 484 11.94 -25.73 -6.24
C GLY A 484 11.44 -27.10 -6.74
N LYS A 485 11.91 -28.19 -6.13
CA LYS A 485 11.50 -29.57 -6.44
C LYS A 485 10.23 -30.01 -5.71
N SER A 486 9.77 -29.23 -4.72
CA SER A 486 8.61 -29.57 -3.89
C SER A 486 7.32 -29.07 -4.52
N ASP A 487 6.31 -29.94 -4.56
CA ASP A 487 4.92 -29.58 -4.86
C ASP A 487 4.10 -29.59 -3.58
N ILE A 488 3.28 -28.58 -3.38
CA ILE A 488 2.44 -28.46 -2.18
C ILE A 488 1.04 -28.09 -2.63
N THR A 489 0.04 -28.82 -2.18
CA THR A 489 -1.36 -28.49 -2.36
C THR A 489 -2.00 -28.19 -1.02
N ALA A 490 -2.64 -27.03 -0.89
CA ALA A 490 -3.28 -26.60 0.33
C ALA A 490 -4.79 -26.38 0.11
N THR A 491 -5.58 -26.87 1.06
CA THR A 491 -7.03 -26.66 1.14
C THR A 491 -7.39 -26.25 2.56
N GLY A 492 -8.28 -25.27 2.73
CA GLY A 492 -8.70 -24.86 4.08
C GLY A 492 -8.98 -23.36 4.18
N SER A 493 -8.77 -22.80 5.34
CA SER A 493 -9.11 -21.40 5.63
C SER A 493 -8.00 -20.64 6.35
N ILE A 494 -7.89 -19.35 6.00
CA ILE A 494 -7.02 -18.37 6.65
C ILE A 494 -7.89 -17.24 7.17
N HIS A 495 -7.68 -16.82 8.42
CA HIS A 495 -8.49 -15.82 9.11
C HIS A 495 -7.66 -14.57 9.42
N ASP A 496 -8.30 -13.40 9.33
CA ASP A 496 -7.75 -12.10 9.74
C ASP A 496 -6.43 -11.69 9.03
N LEU A 497 -6.22 -12.12 7.77
CA LEU A 497 -5.01 -11.80 7.02
C LEU A 497 -4.72 -10.28 6.97
N TYR A 498 -5.73 -9.46 6.74
CA TYR A 498 -5.58 -8.00 6.72
C TYR A 498 -5.13 -7.44 8.07
N GLY A 499 -5.72 -7.93 9.17
CA GLY A 499 -5.34 -7.55 10.53
C GLY A 499 -3.91 -7.96 10.87
N ALA A 500 -3.48 -9.13 10.40
CA ALA A 500 -2.12 -9.63 10.59
C ALA A 500 -1.09 -8.78 9.84
N MET A 501 -1.36 -8.43 8.58
CA MET A 501 -0.44 -7.64 7.74
C MET A 501 -0.30 -6.18 8.20
N ARG A 502 -1.40 -5.52 8.60
CA ARG A 502 -1.37 -4.09 8.97
C ARG A 502 -1.19 -3.81 10.46
N HIS A 503 -1.65 -4.69 11.31
CA HIS A 503 -1.73 -4.45 12.75
C HIS A 503 -1.01 -5.52 13.58
N HIS A 504 -0.19 -6.38 12.94
CA HIS A 504 0.50 -7.49 13.58
C HIS A 504 -0.41 -8.37 14.45
N LYS A 505 -1.71 -8.46 14.10
CA LYS A 505 -2.67 -9.32 14.76
C LYS A 505 -2.36 -10.79 14.46
N LEU A 506 -2.93 -11.68 15.25
CA LEU A 506 -2.76 -13.11 15.11
C LEU A 506 -3.35 -13.60 13.77
N LEU A 507 -2.52 -14.15 12.91
CA LEU A 507 -2.90 -14.83 11.67
C LEU A 507 -3.23 -16.29 12.00
N ARG A 508 -4.48 -16.68 11.79
CA ARG A 508 -4.91 -18.05 12.00
C ARG A 508 -5.12 -18.75 10.68
N ALA A 509 -4.63 -20.00 10.58
CA ALA A 509 -4.89 -20.85 9.44
C ALA A 509 -5.21 -22.27 9.87
N LYS A 510 -6.16 -22.89 9.17
CA LYS A 510 -6.47 -24.30 9.28
C LYS A 510 -6.46 -24.90 7.88
N LEU A 511 -5.44 -25.72 7.59
CA LEU A 511 -5.17 -26.20 6.24
C LEU A 511 -4.93 -27.72 6.23
N ASP A 512 -5.45 -28.36 5.23
CA ASP A 512 -5.04 -29.69 4.78
C ASP A 512 -3.99 -29.50 3.71
N VAL A 513 -2.81 -30.04 3.93
CA VAL A 513 -1.63 -29.87 3.09
C VAL A 513 -1.17 -31.24 2.58
N SER A 514 -1.10 -31.35 1.27
CA SER A 514 -0.62 -32.58 0.62
C SER A 514 0.52 -32.29 -0.34
N SER A 515 1.38 -33.31 -0.57
CA SER A 515 2.50 -33.21 -1.50
C SER A 515 2.81 -34.59 -2.08
N GLU A 516 3.07 -34.68 -3.37
CA GLU A 516 3.60 -35.88 -3.99
C GLU A 516 5.08 -36.02 -3.69
N GLN A 517 5.80 -34.87 -3.64
CA GLN A 517 7.22 -34.83 -3.38
C GLN A 517 7.63 -33.57 -2.62
N LEU A 518 8.15 -33.72 -1.41
CA LEU A 518 8.63 -32.64 -0.54
C LEU A 518 10.13 -32.79 -0.32
N ASP A 519 10.94 -31.87 -0.83
CA ASP A 519 12.39 -31.83 -0.62
C ASP A 519 12.73 -30.87 0.54
N CYS A 520 12.79 -31.41 1.75
CA CYS A 520 13.11 -30.65 2.95
C CYS A 520 14.52 -30.05 2.90
N ASN A 521 15.50 -30.72 2.26
CA ASN A 521 16.86 -30.22 2.15
C ASN A 521 16.89 -28.88 1.40
N GLN A 522 16.15 -28.84 0.27
CA GLN A 522 16.06 -27.63 -0.54
C GLN A 522 15.26 -26.53 0.17
N LEU A 523 14.16 -26.88 0.81
CA LEU A 523 13.32 -25.91 1.53
C LEU A 523 14.07 -25.29 2.71
N ILE A 524 14.74 -26.07 3.54
CA ILE A 524 15.52 -25.58 4.68
C ILE A 524 16.63 -24.63 4.21
N ARG A 525 17.38 -25.01 3.17
CA ARG A 525 18.42 -24.15 2.60
C ARG A 525 17.84 -22.84 2.06
N SER A 526 16.70 -22.90 1.39
CA SER A 526 16.08 -21.71 0.79
C SER A 526 15.59 -20.68 1.80
N ILE A 527 15.25 -21.11 3.01
CA ILE A 527 14.80 -20.23 4.10
C ILE A 527 15.99 -19.70 4.92
N SER A 528 17.09 -20.44 4.96
CA SER A 528 18.25 -20.14 5.81
C SER A 528 19.32 -19.27 5.15
N LEU A 529 19.29 -19.11 3.81
CA LEU A 529 20.29 -18.36 3.05
C LEU A 529 19.79 -16.97 2.66
N PRO A 530 20.62 -15.91 2.78
CA PRO A 530 20.35 -14.64 2.11
C PRO A 530 20.26 -14.83 0.59
N SER A 531 19.32 -14.14 -0.07
CA SER A 531 18.97 -14.33 -1.48
C SER A 531 20.13 -14.16 -2.49
N ASP A 532 21.20 -13.48 -2.11
CA ASP A 532 22.34 -13.18 -3.00
C ASP A 532 23.33 -14.33 -3.19
N THR A 533 23.24 -15.39 -2.39
CA THR A 533 24.24 -16.46 -2.37
C THR A 533 23.91 -17.67 -3.27
N LEU A 534 22.71 -17.72 -3.86
CA LEU A 534 22.28 -18.88 -4.69
C LEU A 534 22.66 -18.78 -6.18
N ALA A 535 23.42 -17.77 -6.58
CA ALA A 535 23.85 -17.61 -7.99
C ALA A 535 25.07 -18.45 -8.35
N ALA A 536 25.71 -19.15 -7.40
CA ALA A 536 26.85 -20.03 -7.66
C ALA A 536 26.45 -21.48 -7.37
N GLU A 537 26.21 -22.26 -8.42
CA GLU A 537 26.23 -23.72 -8.35
C GLU A 537 27.68 -24.18 -8.03
N SER A 538 28.03 -24.19 -6.76
CA SER A 538 29.24 -24.88 -6.30
C SER A 538 28.91 -25.77 -5.10
N ASP A 539 29.03 -27.04 -5.29
CA ASP A 539 28.76 -28.13 -4.35
C ASP A 539 29.62 -28.14 -3.06
N THR A 540 30.34 -27.07 -2.73
CA THR A 540 31.35 -27.06 -1.69
C THR A 540 31.33 -25.90 -0.69
N VAL A 541 30.22 -25.19 -0.52
CA VAL A 541 30.12 -24.22 0.57
C VAL A 541 29.28 -24.83 1.69
N SER A 542 29.91 -25.24 2.76
CA SER A 542 29.29 -25.57 4.05
C SER A 542 28.69 -24.27 4.64
N THR A 543 27.50 -23.94 4.27
CA THR A 543 26.75 -22.81 4.84
C THR A 543 26.25 -23.22 6.22
N GLU A 544 26.72 -22.55 7.26
CA GLU A 544 26.21 -22.71 8.61
C GLU A 544 24.71 -22.38 8.62
N VAL A 545 23.90 -23.38 8.92
CA VAL A 545 22.47 -23.26 9.08
C VAL A 545 22.21 -22.50 10.38
N LYS A 546 21.54 -21.32 10.29
CA LYS A 546 21.21 -20.50 11.45
C LYS A 546 19.83 -20.82 12.01
N LEU A 547 19.63 -20.55 13.30
CA LEU A 547 18.34 -20.64 13.97
C LEU A 547 17.25 -19.82 13.24
N PHE A 548 16.19 -20.48 12.83
CA PHE A 548 15.04 -19.84 12.21
C PHE A 548 14.02 -19.40 13.27
N VAL A 549 13.86 -18.10 13.44
CA VAL A 549 12.90 -17.52 14.38
C VAL A 549 11.49 -17.51 13.78
N ILE A 550 10.56 -18.18 14.44
CA ILE A 550 9.17 -18.26 14.01
C ILE A 550 8.43 -16.98 14.43
N PRO A 551 7.67 -16.33 13.53
CA PRO A 551 6.91 -15.12 13.87
C PRO A 551 5.92 -15.34 15.01
N LYS A 552 5.77 -14.34 15.90
CA LYS A 552 4.88 -14.41 17.09
C LYS A 552 3.40 -14.46 16.74
N ASN A 553 3.04 -13.89 15.61
CA ASN A 553 1.65 -13.68 15.21
C ASN A 553 1.07 -14.80 14.33
N LEU A 554 1.61 -16.01 14.41
CA LEU A 554 1.10 -17.17 13.69
C LEU A 554 0.39 -18.15 14.63
N ASP A 555 -0.77 -18.66 14.17
CA ASP A 555 -1.53 -19.76 14.80
C ASP A 555 -2.08 -20.68 13.69
N PHE A 556 -1.26 -21.61 13.23
CA PHE A 556 -1.57 -22.50 12.12
C PHE A 556 -1.80 -23.92 12.62
N GLU A 557 -2.87 -24.53 12.12
CA GLU A 557 -3.19 -25.94 12.29
C GLU A 557 -3.16 -26.59 10.90
N LEU A 558 -2.20 -27.45 10.65
CA LEU A 558 -2.02 -28.14 9.37
C LEU A 558 -2.25 -29.65 9.54
N GLN A 559 -3.04 -30.23 8.68
CA GLN A 559 -3.07 -31.70 8.47
C GLN A 559 -2.19 -32.00 7.27
N THR A 560 -1.33 -33.00 7.38
CA THR A 560 -0.34 -33.30 6.36
C THR A 560 -0.52 -34.70 5.78
N ASP A 561 -0.40 -34.81 4.47
CA ASP A 561 -0.39 -36.09 3.71
C ASP A 561 0.67 -35.96 2.60
N PHE A 562 1.89 -36.39 2.88
CA PHE A 562 3.01 -36.29 1.96
C PHE A 562 3.41 -37.68 1.49
N ARG A 563 3.41 -37.91 0.18
CA ARG A 563 3.72 -39.21 -0.39
C ARG A 563 5.21 -39.54 -0.27
N LYS A 564 6.08 -38.57 -0.59
CA LYS A 564 7.53 -38.71 -0.46
C LYS A 564 8.14 -37.45 0.15
N VAL A 565 8.94 -37.61 1.18
CA VAL A 565 9.70 -36.54 1.83
C VAL A 565 11.18 -36.89 1.79
N PHE A 566 11.98 -36.00 1.23
CA PHE A 566 13.44 -36.14 1.16
C PHE A 566 14.05 -35.28 2.26
N TYR A 567 14.78 -35.94 3.16
CA TYR A 567 15.54 -35.25 4.20
C TYR A 567 16.92 -35.89 4.30
N GLU A 568 17.97 -35.09 4.14
CA GLU A 568 19.34 -35.53 3.95
C GLU A 568 19.44 -36.61 2.87
N LYS A 569 19.93 -37.82 3.21
CA LYS A 569 20.07 -38.97 2.32
C LYS A 569 18.90 -39.94 2.41
N VAL A 570 17.90 -39.66 3.25
CA VAL A 570 16.77 -40.55 3.50
C VAL A 570 15.51 -40.08 2.78
N THR A 571 14.79 -41.07 2.25
CA THR A 571 13.43 -40.84 1.70
C THR A 571 12.42 -41.46 2.66
N PHE A 572 11.51 -40.61 3.13
CA PHE A 572 10.36 -41.04 3.92
C PHE A 572 9.13 -41.11 2.99
N ASN A 573 8.37 -42.19 3.11
CA ASN A 573 7.16 -42.38 2.32
C ASN A 573 5.93 -42.34 3.22
N ASP A 574 4.78 -41.94 2.67
CA ASP A 574 3.47 -41.92 3.32
C ASP A 574 3.48 -41.15 4.66
N VAL A 575 4.05 -39.95 4.66
CA VAL A 575 4.18 -39.11 5.86
C VAL A 575 2.84 -38.43 6.15
N ARG A 576 2.19 -38.80 7.23
CA ARG A 576 0.88 -38.31 7.67
C ARG A 576 0.90 -37.89 9.12
N GLY A 577 0.21 -36.79 9.42
CA GLY A 577 0.07 -36.29 10.79
C GLY A 577 -0.40 -34.85 10.82
N ALA A 578 -0.25 -34.21 11.97
CA ALA A 578 -0.62 -32.81 12.14
C ALA A 578 0.58 -31.93 12.49
N VAL A 579 0.57 -30.69 12.00
CA VAL A 579 1.60 -29.69 12.30
C VAL A 579 0.91 -28.47 12.88
N ASP A 580 1.27 -28.07 14.09
CA ASP A 580 0.84 -26.79 14.69
C ASP A 580 2.01 -25.82 14.67
N ILE A 581 1.74 -24.59 14.25
CA ILE A 581 2.70 -23.47 14.32
C ILE A 581 2.08 -22.40 15.19
N ARG A 582 2.57 -22.23 16.40
CA ARG A 582 2.11 -21.21 17.36
C ARG A 582 3.16 -20.94 18.43
N ASN A 583 3.06 -19.80 19.11
CA ASN A 583 3.96 -19.43 20.21
C ASN A 583 5.44 -19.48 19.80
N GLN A 584 5.76 -19.09 18.58
CA GLN A 584 7.11 -19.19 18.01
C GLN A 584 7.65 -20.62 17.99
N SER A 585 6.78 -21.62 17.80
CA SER A 585 7.11 -23.04 17.79
C SER A 585 6.45 -23.74 16.61
N VAL A 586 7.12 -24.77 16.12
CA VAL A 586 6.55 -25.78 15.22
C VAL A 586 6.43 -27.09 15.98
N TYR A 587 5.27 -27.69 15.95
CA TYR A 587 4.97 -28.95 16.60
C TYR A 587 4.41 -29.96 15.58
N LEU A 588 5.22 -30.95 15.25
CA LEU A 588 4.83 -32.09 14.41
C LEU A 588 4.23 -33.16 15.31
N LYS A 589 2.91 -33.40 15.18
CA LYS A 589 2.18 -34.31 16.05
C LYS A 589 2.01 -35.66 15.39
N GLN A 590 2.55 -36.67 16.01
CA GLN A 590 2.30 -38.08 15.67
C GLN A 590 2.40 -38.33 14.16
N LEU A 591 3.48 -37.86 13.54
CA LEU A 591 3.73 -38.15 12.15
C LEU A 591 4.00 -39.65 12.00
N SER A 592 3.16 -40.32 11.23
CA SER A 592 3.41 -41.70 10.77
C SER A 592 4.12 -41.64 9.43
N MET A 593 5.13 -42.48 9.23
CA MET A 593 5.90 -42.52 8.00
C MET A 593 6.60 -43.85 7.83
N LYS A 594 7.04 -44.15 6.61
CA LYS A 594 7.87 -45.31 6.28
C LYS A 594 9.22 -44.81 5.77
N GLY A 595 10.29 -45.33 6.35
CA GLY A 595 11.64 -44.97 5.94
C GLY A 595 12.69 -45.95 6.42
N MET A 596 13.80 -46.07 5.72
CA MET A 596 14.92 -46.94 6.08
C MET A 596 14.53 -48.44 6.24
N GLY A 597 13.37 -48.83 5.64
CA GLY A 597 12.81 -50.21 5.81
C GLY A 597 12.02 -50.40 7.11
N SER A 598 11.67 -49.34 7.82
CA SER A 598 10.97 -49.32 9.10
C SER A 598 9.68 -48.51 9.02
N ASP A 599 8.67 -48.91 9.82
CA ASP A 599 7.54 -48.06 10.14
C ASP A 599 7.90 -47.14 11.31
N MET A 600 7.60 -45.83 11.16
CA MET A 600 8.05 -44.82 12.08
C MET A 600 6.88 -43.96 12.54
N ASN A 601 6.87 -43.64 13.82
CA ASN A 601 6.00 -42.64 14.39
C ASN A 601 6.86 -41.61 15.12
N THR A 602 6.65 -40.32 14.82
CA THR A 602 7.43 -39.27 15.43
C THR A 602 6.57 -38.12 15.88
N THR A 603 6.98 -37.49 16.94
CA THR A 603 6.55 -36.17 17.39
C THR A 603 7.79 -35.29 17.47
N LEU A 604 7.74 -34.06 16.95
CA LEU A 604 8.86 -33.13 17.00
C LEU A 604 8.38 -31.73 17.41
N VAL A 605 9.15 -31.08 18.25
CA VAL A 605 8.95 -29.69 18.64
C VAL A 605 10.22 -28.92 18.35
N TYR A 606 10.06 -27.81 17.67
CA TYR A 606 11.09 -26.79 17.47
C TYR A 606 10.57 -25.45 17.93
N GLN A 607 11.32 -24.72 18.76
CA GLN A 607 11.00 -23.39 19.21
C GLN A 607 12.24 -22.51 19.11
N ALA A 608 12.11 -21.35 18.48
CA ALA A 608 13.12 -20.29 18.50
C ALA A 608 12.44 -18.94 18.73
N LYS A 609 12.72 -18.33 19.86
CA LYS A 609 12.19 -17.02 20.26
C LYS A 609 13.12 -15.89 19.91
N SER A 610 14.39 -16.18 19.78
CA SER A 610 15.45 -15.27 19.36
C SER A 610 16.46 -16.01 18.46
N PRO A 611 17.35 -15.31 17.75
CA PRO A 611 18.39 -15.94 16.93
C PRO A 611 19.48 -16.64 17.75
N GLU A 612 19.53 -16.43 19.07
CA GLU A 612 20.60 -16.95 19.95
C GLU A 612 20.17 -18.19 20.70
N GLU A 613 18.86 -18.39 20.89
CA GLU A 613 18.37 -19.50 21.71
C GLU A 613 17.22 -20.24 21.05
N GLY A 614 17.38 -21.52 20.89
CA GLY A 614 16.37 -22.43 20.42
C GLY A 614 16.18 -23.62 21.38
N PHE A 615 15.09 -24.31 21.17
CA PHE A 615 14.75 -25.57 21.80
C PHE A 615 14.29 -26.55 20.73
N ALA A 616 14.80 -27.78 20.80
CA ALA A 616 14.31 -28.90 20.00
C ALA A 616 14.03 -30.11 20.88
N GLY A 617 12.98 -30.82 20.51
CA GLY A 617 12.64 -32.09 21.15
C GLY A 617 11.95 -33.03 20.19
N PHE A 618 12.13 -34.32 20.37
CA PHE A 618 11.49 -35.31 19.53
C PHE A 618 11.18 -36.59 20.34
N ASP A 619 10.18 -37.32 19.85
CA ASP A 619 9.81 -38.66 20.28
C ASP A 619 9.71 -39.50 19.02
N PHE A 620 10.71 -40.33 18.76
CA PHE A 620 10.76 -41.28 17.66
C PHE A 620 10.45 -42.66 18.12
N ARG A 621 9.61 -43.36 17.40
CA ARG A 621 9.31 -44.79 17.58
C ARG A 621 9.51 -45.47 16.25
N LEU A 622 10.54 -46.31 16.19
CA LEU A 622 10.98 -47.02 15.01
C LEU A 622 10.73 -48.51 15.22
N HIS A 623 9.94 -49.13 14.39
CA HIS A 623 9.67 -50.56 14.44
C HIS A 623 10.51 -51.29 13.43
N ASN A 624 11.20 -52.33 13.89
CA ASN A 624 12.00 -53.25 13.06
C ASN A 624 13.04 -52.51 12.20
N ILE A 625 13.73 -51.53 12.77
CA ILE A 625 14.78 -50.77 12.08
C ILE A 625 16.12 -51.56 12.06
N ASN A 626 16.77 -51.56 10.90
CA ASN A 626 18.12 -52.11 10.82
C ASN A 626 19.12 -51.20 11.54
N ILE A 627 19.92 -51.75 12.43
CA ILE A 627 20.85 -50.99 13.29
C ILE A 627 21.84 -50.20 12.46
N GLY A 628 22.42 -50.78 11.38
CA GLY A 628 23.36 -50.07 10.53
C GLY A 628 22.72 -48.80 9.89
N LYS A 629 21.49 -48.95 9.35
CA LYS A 629 20.77 -47.81 8.76
C LYS A 629 20.41 -46.75 9.80
N LEU A 630 20.09 -47.14 11.03
CA LEU A 630 19.80 -46.22 12.12
C LEU A 630 21.02 -45.38 12.49
N VAL A 631 22.20 -46.01 12.58
CA VAL A 631 23.46 -45.33 12.89
C VAL A 631 23.91 -44.44 11.75
N ASP A 632 23.74 -44.87 10.50
CA ASP A 632 24.03 -44.03 9.31
C ASP A 632 23.12 -42.79 9.22
N PHE A 633 21.88 -42.91 9.69
CA PHE A 633 20.94 -41.79 9.74
C PHE A 633 21.24 -40.80 10.88
N ALA A 634 21.64 -41.31 12.03
CA ALA A 634 21.95 -40.53 13.22
C ALA A 634 23.36 -40.80 13.73
N PRO A 635 24.41 -40.27 13.10
CA PRO A 635 25.82 -40.55 13.48
C PRO A 635 26.16 -40.20 14.92
N SER A 636 25.45 -39.27 15.55
CA SER A 636 25.57 -38.92 16.96
C SER A 636 25.27 -40.13 17.91
N LEU A 637 24.56 -41.13 17.44
CA LEU A 637 24.34 -42.36 18.21
C LEU A 637 25.64 -43.10 18.48
N ASP A 638 26.65 -42.99 17.62
CA ASP A 638 27.96 -43.57 17.86
C ASP A 638 28.66 -42.95 19.08
N THR A 639 28.44 -41.68 19.33
CA THR A 639 28.98 -41.00 20.51
C THR A 639 28.21 -41.33 21.77
N ILE A 640 26.90 -41.53 21.67
CA ILE A 640 26.00 -41.77 22.81
C ILE A 640 26.02 -43.26 23.19
N VAL A 641 26.04 -44.16 22.20
CA VAL A 641 26.02 -45.61 22.38
C VAL A 641 27.02 -46.28 21.42
N PRO A 642 28.33 -46.14 21.66
CA PRO A 642 29.37 -46.59 20.72
C PRO A 642 29.29 -48.09 20.38
N MET A 643 28.78 -48.89 21.29
CA MET A 643 28.62 -50.33 21.09
C MET A 643 27.50 -50.69 20.09
N LEU A 644 26.65 -49.77 19.67
CA LEU A 644 25.52 -50.09 18.80
C LEU A 644 25.98 -50.63 17.42
N ARG A 645 27.11 -50.15 16.92
CA ARG A 645 27.72 -50.68 15.68
C ARG A 645 28.24 -52.13 15.78
N SER A 646 28.44 -52.61 16.97
CA SER A 646 28.89 -53.98 17.17
C SER A 646 27.76 -55.00 16.97
N PHE A 647 26.52 -54.54 16.77
CA PHE A 647 25.38 -55.43 16.57
C PHE A 647 24.86 -55.31 15.13
N GLU A 648 24.55 -56.44 14.54
CA GLU A 648 23.82 -56.52 13.26
C GLU A 648 22.46 -57.13 13.50
N GLY A 649 21.43 -56.57 12.85
CA GLY A 649 20.06 -57.03 13.00
C GLY A 649 19.05 -55.90 12.99
N THR A 650 17.85 -56.23 13.36
CA THR A 650 16.75 -55.25 13.46
C THR A 650 16.28 -55.08 14.89
N VAL A 651 15.91 -53.85 15.25
CA VAL A 651 15.44 -53.50 16.59
C VAL A 651 14.23 -52.59 16.53
N ASP A 652 13.41 -52.66 17.55
CA ASP A 652 12.49 -51.58 17.89
C ASP A 652 13.26 -50.54 18.68
N PHE A 653 13.30 -49.34 18.20
CA PHE A 653 14.05 -48.22 18.78
C PHE A 653 13.14 -47.09 19.14
N ASN A 654 12.94 -46.83 20.40
CA ASN A 654 12.12 -45.72 20.89
C ASN A 654 13.01 -44.73 21.61
N VAL A 655 12.93 -43.46 21.21
CA VAL A 655 13.70 -42.38 21.81
C VAL A 655 12.87 -41.12 21.96
N ALA A 656 12.78 -40.61 23.19
CA ALA A 656 12.32 -39.28 23.49
C ALA A 656 13.51 -38.45 23.95
N ALA A 657 13.70 -37.29 23.31
CA ALA A 657 14.81 -36.41 23.67
C ALA A 657 14.38 -34.92 23.58
N ALA A 658 15.03 -34.10 24.40
CA ALA A 658 14.85 -32.67 24.39
C ALA A 658 16.16 -31.97 24.78
N ALA A 659 16.47 -30.84 24.08
CA ALA A 659 17.67 -30.06 24.37
C ALA A 659 17.51 -28.60 23.91
N SER A 660 18.30 -27.71 24.50
CA SER A 660 18.47 -26.35 23.97
C SER A 660 19.44 -26.37 22.79
N LEU A 661 19.20 -25.42 21.86
CA LEU A 661 20.04 -25.22 20.67
C LEU A 661 20.82 -23.91 20.79
N ASP A 662 22.00 -23.86 20.20
CA ASP A 662 22.76 -22.63 19.99
C ASP A 662 22.32 -21.91 18.69
N SER A 663 22.94 -20.76 18.39
CA SER A 663 22.65 -19.97 17.18
C SER A 663 22.95 -20.70 15.86
N ALA A 664 23.78 -21.74 15.88
CA ALA A 664 24.15 -22.57 14.75
C ALA A 664 23.37 -23.89 14.70
N LEU A 665 22.26 -24.02 15.42
CA LEU A 665 21.42 -25.23 15.56
C LEU A 665 22.12 -26.41 16.20
N ASN A 666 23.27 -26.25 16.85
CA ASN A 666 23.92 -27.34 17.57
C ASN A 666 23.23 -27.60 18.92
N ILE A 667 23.13 -28.84 19.28
CA ILE A 667 22.58 -29.24 20.58
C ILE A 667 23.53 -28.84 21.70
N LYS A 668 23.03 -28.07 22.67
CA LYS A 668 23.73 -27.77 23.90
C LYS A 668 23.72 -29.02 24.80
N ILE A 669 24.73 -29.87 24.66
CA ILE A 669 24.84 -31.19 25.27
C ILE A 669 24.50 -31.21 26.78
N PRO A 670 24.95 -30.24 27.62
CA PRO A 670 24.61 -30.22 29.04
C PRO A 670 23.12 -30.11 29.34
N THR A 671 22.35 -29.57 28.37
CA THR A 671 20.87 -29.40 28.52
C THR A 671 20.09 -30.62 28.04
N MET A 672 20.75 -31.57 27.43
CA MET A 672 20.11 -32.74 26.83
C MET A 672 19.50 -33.65 27.88
N ARG A 673 18.22 -34.01 27.67
CA ARG A 673 17.50 -35.05 28.38
C ARG A 673 16.98 -36.05 27.37
N SER A 674 17.20 -37.36 27.63
CA SER A 674 16.68 -38.38 26.72
C SER A 674 16.31 -39.66 27.47
N ALA A 675 15.25 -40.30 27.01
CA ALA A 675 14.81 -41.61 27.40
C ALA A 675 14.81 -42.51 26.15
N ILE A 676 15.66 -43.53 26.16
CA ILE A 676 15.84 -44.43 25.03
C ILE A 676 15.47 -45.84 25.46
N HIS A 677 14.71 -46.54 24.63
CA HIS A 677 14.43 -47.98 24.80
C HIS A 677 14.74 -48.71 23.49
N VAL A 678 15.57 -49.72 23.55
CA VAL A 678 15.96 -50.54 22.41
C VAL A 678 15.57 -51.99 22.73
N LYS A 679 14.78 -52.61 21.86
CA LYS A 679 14.41 -54.00 21.93
C LYS A 679 14.69 -54.70 20.61
N GLY A 680 15.37 -55.84 20.67
CA GLY A 680 15.71 -56.62 19.51
C GLY A 680 15.74 -58.10 19.82
N ASP A 681 15.43 -58.91 18.83
CA ASP A 681 15.48 -60.37 18.89
C ASP A 681 16.45 -60.87 17.81
N SER A 682 17.21 -61.92 18.14
CA SER A 682 18.13 -62.59 17.20
C SER A 682 19.18 -61.66 16.59
N LEU A 683 19.80 -60.81 17.41
CA LEU A 683 20.86 -59.91 16.97
C LEU A 683 22.16 -60.66 16.82
N VAL A 684 22.95 -60.28 15.83
CA VAL A 684 24.30 -60.80 15.63
C VAL A 684 25.30 -59.80 16.21
N LEU A 685 26.10 -60.24 17.16
CA LEU A 685 27.23 -59.48 17.65
C LEU A 685 28.40 -59.70 16.69
N MET A 686 28.82 -58.60 16.03
CA MET A 686 29.93 -58.60 15.09
C MET A 686 31.27 -58.65 15.87
N ASP A 687 32.30 -59.16 15.24
CA ASP A 687 33.63 -59.34 15.81
C ASP A 687 34.30 -57.94 15.91
N GLY A 688 34.29 -57.36 17.10
CA GLY A 688 34.96 -56.10 17.41
C GLY A 688 36.14 -56.36 18.39
N GLU A 689 37.13 -55.47 18.38
CA GLU A 689 38.29 -55.53 19.27
C GLU A 689 37.85 -55.56 20.74
N THR A 690 36.86 -54.81 21.14
CA THR A 690 36.30 -54.83 22.50
C THR A 690 35.69 -56.18 22.85
N PHE A 691 34.95 -56.79 21.91
CA PHE A 691 34.41 -58.15 22.15
C PHE A 691 35.49 -59.20 22.16
N ALA A 692 36.50 -59.05 21.32
CA ALA A 692 37.66 -59.95 21.33
C ALA A 692 38.38 -59.92 22.68
N GLU A 693 38.61 -58.76 23.30
CA GLU A 693 39.23 -58.63 24.64
C GLU A 693 38.30 -59.18 25.74
N ILE A 694 36.97 -58.89 25.67
CA ILE A 694 36.01 -59.49 26.61
C ILE A 694 36.02 -61.03 26.51
N SER A 695 36.01 -61.56 25.28
CA SER A 695 35.99 -63.03 25.06
C SER A 695 37.22 -63.68 25.56
N LYS A 696 38.44 -63.11 25.47
CA LYS A 696 39.67 -63.61 26.07
C LYS A 696 39.56 -63.63 27.58
N LYS A 697 38.98 -62.59 28.22
CA LYS A 697 38.88 -62.54 29.69
C LYS A 697 37.88 -63.52 30.28
N PHE A 698 36.86 -63.91 29.51
CA PHE A 698 35.83 -64.84 29.95
C PHE A 698 35.88 -66.23 29.29
N PHE A 699 36.95 -66.52 28.50
CA PHE A 699 37.16 -67.81 27.82
C PHE A 699 36.04 -68.20 26.86
N PHE A 700 35.38 -67.19 26.17
CA PHE A 700 34.43 -67.50 25.12
C PHE A 700 35.15 -68.08 23.89
N LYS A 701 34.57 -69.13 23.30
CA LYS A 701 34.96 -69.51 21.95
C LYS A 701 34.38 -68.44 20.95
N ASN A 702 35.27 -67.64 20.33
CA ASN A 702 34.92 -66.75 19.32
C ASN A 702 34.40 -67.52 18.10
N LYS A 703 33.07 -67.43 17.82
CA LYS A 703 32.43 -67.99 16.64
C LYS A 703 32.32 -66.85 15.59
N LYS A 704 32.37 -67.19 14.30
CA LYS A 704 32.26 -66.23 13.22
C LYS A 704 30.96 -65.39 13.29
N ARG A 705 29.92 -65.84 13.98
CA ARG A 705 28.67 -65.17 14.29
C ARG A 705 28.19 -65.55 15.68
N ASN A 706 28.17 -64.61 16.59
CA ASN A 706 27.59 -64.75 17.92
C ASN A 706 26.18 -64.23 17.90
N MET A 707 25.16 -65.08 18.00
CA MET A 707 23.77 -64.66 18.08
C MET A 707 23.38 -64.41 19.53
N ILE A 708 22.71 -63.25 19.73
CA ILE A 708 22.06 -62.88 20.98
C ILE A 708 20.56 -63.15 20.78
N ASP A 709 19.96 -63.90 21.69
CA ASP A 709 18.55 -64.34 21.53
C ASP A 709 17.60 -63.21 21.63
N SER A 710 17.72 -62.36 22.63
CA SER A 710 16.93 -61.15 22.79
C SER A 710 17.67 -60.13 23.65
N ILE A 711 17.39 -58.88 23.41
CA ILE A 711 17.93 -57.72 24.14
C ILE A 711 16.84 -56.70 24.39
N SER A 712 16.80 -56.13 25.59
CA SER A 712 15.93 -55.04 25.96
C SER A 712 16.74 -54.06 26.83
N VAL A 713 17.09 -52.88 26.25
CA VAL A 713 17.98 -51.92 26.89
C VAL A 713 17.24 -50.63 27.13
N ASN A 714 17.34 -50.12 28.34
CA ASN A 714 16.92 -48.79 28.73
C ASN A 714 18.12 -47.90 28.95
N ILE A 715 18.12 -46.68 28.32
CA ILE A 715 19.19 -45.71 28.44
C ILE A 715 18.56 -44.38 28.80
N GLY A 716 19.07 -43.70 29.81
CA GLY A 716 18.69 -42.37 30.21
C GLY A 716 19.84 -41.37 30.01
N ILE A 717 19.56 -40.20 29.49
CA ILE A 717 20.53 -39.12 29.40
C ILE A 717 20.03 -37.96 30.22
N LYS A 718 20.82 -37.48 31.15
CA LYS A 718 20.48 -36.32 31.98
C LYS A 718 21.76 -35.68 32.51
N ASP A 719 21.76 -34.33 32.54
CA ASP A 719 22.87 -33.54 33.13
C ASP A 719 24.27 -33.95 32.61
N GLY A 720 24.37 -34.22 31.31
CA GLY A 720 25.63 -34.63 30.66
C GLY A 720 26.10 -36.04 30.91
N ASN A 721 25.26 -36.89 31.53
CA ASN A 721 25.57 -38.28 31.81
C ASN A 721 24.62 -39.24 31.09
N VAL A 722 25.14 -40.25 30.44
CA VAL A 722 24.43 -41.38 29.86
C VAL A 722 24.42 -42.52 30.88
N THR A 723 23.28 -43.00 31.25
CA THR A 723 23.09 -44.15 32.12
C THR A 723 22.49 -45.31 31.32
N VAL A 724 23.24 -46.35 31.12
CA VAL A 724 22.75 -47.63 30.59
C VAL A 724 22.32 -48.48 31.77
N TYR A 725 21.01 -48.63 31.89
CA TYR A 725 20.43 -49.44 33.00
C TYR A 725 20.74 -50.89 32.78
N PRO A 726 20.90 -51.68 33.86
CA PRO A 726 21.26 -53.11 33.77
C PRO A 726 20.25 -53.86 32.90
N PHE A 727 20.71 -54.55 31.89
CA PHE A 727 19.96 -55.40 31.01
C PHE A 727 20.63 -56.73 30.81
N GLU A 728 19.86 -57.73 30.46
CA GLU A 728 20.38 -59.14 30.33
C GLU A 728 20.68 -59.40 28.85
N ILE A 729 21.82 -60.09 28.64
CA ILE A 729 22.19 -60.62 27.34
C ILE A 729 22.32 -62.17 27.52
N SER A 730 21.59 -62.90 26.66
CA SER A 730 21.71 -64.36 26.55
C SER A 730 22.36 -64.69 25.23
N MET A 731 23.41 -65.49 25.28
CA MET A 731 24.19 -65.94 24.16
C MET A 731 24.69 -67.36 24.35
N ASP A 732 24.12 -68.32 23.62
CA ASP A 732 24.50 -69.79 23.76
C ASP A 732 24.34 -70.23 25.21
N ARG A 733 25.46 -70.61 25.89
CA ARG A 733 25.45 -71.05 27.25
C ARG A 733 25.75 -70.03 28.32
N TYR A 734 25.90 -68.78 27.84
CA TYR A 734 26.20 -67.62 28.68
C TYR A 734 25.01 -66.71 28.85
N ARG A 735 24.82 -66.26 30.07
CA ARG A 735 23.92 -65.20 30.41
C ARG A 735 24.66 -64.14 31.23
N ALA A 736 24.56 -62.89 30.80
CA ALA A 736 25.26 -61.78 31.43
C ALA A 736 24.31 -60.59 31.63
N ALA A 737 24.52 -59.88 32.72
CA ALA A 737 23.89 -58.60 32.93
C ALA A 737 24.90 -57.47 32.70
N VAL A 738 24.57 -56.47 31.85
CA VAL A 738 25.45 -55.37 31.48
C VAL A 738 24.74 -54.05 31.86
N GLY A 739 25.49 -53.12 32.43
CA GLY A 739 25.01 -51.80 32.76
C GLY A 739 26.14 -50.87 33.14
N GLY A 740 25.91 -49.55 33.14
CA GLY A 740 26.94 -48.61 33.48
C GLY A 740 26.59 -47.18 33.19
N THR A 741 27.58 -46.33 33.35
CA THR A 741 27.43 -44.90 33.07
C THR A 741 28.56 -44.43 32.15
N GLN A 742 28.25 -43.42 31.36
CA GLN A 742 29.21 -42.75 30.49
C GLN A 742 28.97 -41.24 30.54
N GLY A 743 30.02 -40.48 30.76
CA GLY A 743 30.02 -39.03 30.61
C GLY A 743 30.01 -38.66 29.13
N LEU A 744 29.46 -37.49 28.81
CA LEU A 744 29.54 -36.93 27.44
C LEU A 744 30.98 -36.49 27.09
N ASP A 745 31.93 -36.53 28.06
CA ASP A 745 33.36 -36.43 27.85
C ASP A 745 33.98 -37.74 27.36
N MET A 746 33.16 -38.76 26.99
CA MET A 746 33.53 -40.08 26.51
C MET A 746 34.21 -41.00 27.56
N LYS A 747 34.23 -40.62 28.82
CA LYS A 747 34.66 -41.50 29.90
C LYS A 747 33.53 -42.37 30.34
N PHE A 748 33.77 -43.67 30.45
CA PHE A 748 32.76 -44.65 30.84
C PHE A 748 33.18 -45.51 31.96
N ASP A 749 32.19 -46.06 32.69
CA ASP A 749 32.33 -47.14 33.70
C ASP A 749 31.17 -48.10 33.48
N TYR A 750 31.48 -49.22 32.79
CA TYR A 750 30.52 -50.29 32.55
C TYR A 750 30.90 -51.52 33.41
N HIS A 751 29.85 -52.24 33.79
CA HIS A 751 30.01 -53.48 34.50
C HIS A 751 29.27 -54.64 33.81
N ILE A 752 29.95 -55.72 33.56
CA ILE A 752 29.40 -56.98 33.07
C ILE A 752 29.41 -58.00 34.18
N SER A 753 28.25 -58.53 34.60
CA SER A 753 28.10 -59.60 35.54
C SER A 753 27.73 -60.87 34.78
N ILE A 754 28.56 -61.90 34.86
CA ILE A 754 28.22 -63.19 34.31
C ILE A 754 27.28 -63.93 35.28
N LEU A 755 26.04 -64.12 34.84
CA LEU A 755 24.96 -64.74 35.60
C LEU A 755 24.94 -66.25 35.44
N LYS A 756 25.25 -66.78 34.24
CA LYS A 756 25.32 -68.17 33.86
C LYS A 756 26.46 -68.40 32.91
N SER A 757 27.26 -69.38 33.15
CA SER A 757 28.40 -69.83 32.31
C SER A 757 28.72 -71.28 32.54
N PRO A 758 29.46 -71.91 31.63
CA PRO A 758 29.98 -73.28 31.89
C PRO A 758 30.96 -73.33 33.04
N ILE A 759 31.43 -72.20 33.56
CA ILE A 759 32.33 -72.07 34.69
C ILE A 759 31.50 -71.84 35.96
N PRO A 760 31.78 -72.53 37.10
CA PRO A 760 30.92 -72.48 38.26
C PRO A 760 31.02 -71.20 39.12
N PHE A 761 31.66 -70.17 38.63
CA PHE A 761 31.87 -68.90 39.34
C PHE A 761 31.05 -67.71 38.70
N LYS A 762 30.42 -66.94 39.56
CA LYS A 762 29.82 -65.64 39.14
C LYS A 762 30.93 -64.59 39.13
N LEU A 763 31.37 -64.20 37.95
CA LEU A 763 32.42 -63.23 37.71
C LEU A 763 31.83 -61.92 37.27
N GLY A 764 32.48 -60.83 37.66
CA GLY A 764 32.21 -59.50 37.14
C GLY A 764 33.38 -58.91 36.38
N LEU A 765 33.12 -58.12 35.36
CA LEU A 765 34.12 -57.37 34.63
C LEU A 765 33.74 -55.90 34.67
N ASN A 766 34.66 -55.10 35.23
CA ASN A 766 34.53 -53.61 35.11
C ASN A 766 35.35 -53.19 33.92
N ILE A 767 34.72 -52.33 33.09
CA ILE A 767 35.31 -51.73 31.91
C ILE A 767 35.22 -50.20 32.09
N SER A 768 36.36 -49.56 32.23
CA SER A 768 36.40 -48.14 32.51
C SER A 768 37.47 -47.42 31.66
N GLY A 769 37.34 -46.12 31.47
CA GLY A 769 38.26 -45.31 30.68
C GLY A 769 37.62 -44.58 29.51
N THR A 770 38.35 -44.51 28.42
CA THR A 770 37.87 -43.97 27.12
C THR A 770 37.96 -45.05 26.04
N LEU A 771 37.43 -44.83 24.85
CA LEU A 771 37.52 -45.80 23.74
C LEU A 771 38.99 -46.10 23.37
N ASP A 772 39.88 -45.12 23.51
CA ASP A 772 41.34 -45.28 23.21
C ASP A 772 42.14 -45.82 24.33
N ASP A 773 41.67 -45.75 25.59
CA ASP A 773 42.37 -46.33 26.81
C ASP A 773 41.37 -47.07 27.69
N MET A 774 41.03 -48.28 27.29
CA MET A 774 40.11 -49.14 28.02
C MET A 774 40.82 -49.97 29.08
N LYS A 775 40.31 -49.86 30.30
CA LYS A 775 40.82 -50.64 31.44
C LYS A 775 39.85 -51.73 31.84
N PHE A 776 40.30 -52.95 31.81
CA PHE A 776 39.53 -54.16 32.19
C PHE A 776 39.96 -54.70 33.53
N LYS A 777 39.03 -54.73 34.50
CA LYS A 777 39.29 -55.24 35.84
C LYS A 777 38.26 -56.30 36.19
N LEU A 778 38.79 -57.57 36.46
CA LEU A 778 37.97 -58.64 36.97
C LEU A 778 37.58 -58.39 38.42
N GLY A 779 36.35 -58.73 38.79
CA GLY A 779 35.82 -58.56 40.13
C GLY A 779 34.61 -59.47 40.41
N LYS A 780 33.90 -59.17 41.48
CA LYS A 780 32.67 -59.89 41.79
C LYS A 780 31.51 -59.32 40.89
N ALA A 781 30.56 -60.21 40.53
CA ALA A 781 29.36 -59.80 39.86
C ALA A 781 28.58 -58.80 40.73
N ARG A 782 28.26 -57.60 40.17
CA ARG A 782 27.46 -56.55 40.85
C ARG A 782 25.96 -56.86 40.72
N TYR A 783 25.56 -57.39 39.60
CA TYR A 783 24.15 -57.71 39.33
C TYR A 783 23.96 -59.19 39.76
N LYS A 784 23.10 -59.40 40.77
CA LYS A 784 22.79 -60.76 41.29
C LYS A 784 21.59 -61.29 40.51
N ASP A 785 21.53 -62.58 40.19
CA ASP A 785 20.52 -63.34 39.52
C ASP A 785 19.42 -62.50 38.85
N ALA A 786 19.36 -62.45 37.50
CA ALA A 786 18.38 -61.85 36.68
C ALA A 786 17.86 -60.53 37.27
N VAL A 787 17.97 -59.44 36.56
CA VAL A 787 17.31 -58.19 36.92
C VAL A 787 15.84 -58.53 37.31
N THR A 788 15.55 -58.46 38.62
CA THR A 788 14.27 -58.92 39.13
C THR A 788 13.11 -58.18 38.39
N PRO A 789 11.92 -58.81 38.19
CA PRO A 789 10.81 -58.13 37.58
C PRO A 789 10.48 -56.78 38.25
N ALA A 790 10.73 -56.67 39.56
CA ALA A 790 10.54 -55.39 40.28
C ALA A 790 11.60 -54.34 39.94
N GLU A 791 12.83 -54.70 39.65
CA GLU A 791 13.89 -53.78 39.21
C GLU A 791 13.69 -53.37 37.76
N VAL A 792 13.29 -54.28 36.88
CA VAL A 792 12.87 -53.96 35.51
C VAL A 792 11.72 -52.98 35.54
N HIS A 793 10.71 -53.23 36.37
CA HIS A 793 9.55 -52.35 36.48
C HIS A 793 9.94 -50.94 36.99
N LYS A 794 10.91 -50.83 37.91
CA LYS A 794 11.40 -49.51 38.37
C LYS A 794 12.16 -48.77 37.28
N VAL A 795 12.98 -49.43 36.51
CA VAL A 795 13.74 -48.84 35.39
C VAL A 795 12.80 -48.44 34.27
N ASP A 796 11.88 -49.32 33.88
CA ASP A 796 10.87 -49.00 32.86
C ASP A 796 10.01 -47.82 33.30
N SER A 797 9.61 -47.77 34.56
CA SER A 797 8.83 -46.63 35.10
C SER A 797 9.64 -45.34 35.09
N ALA A 798 10.95 -45.38 35.38
CA ALA A 798 11.80 -44.20 35.34
C ALA A 798 11.96 -43.66 33.90
N ILE A 799 12.15 -44.55 32.93
CA ILE A 799 12.25 -44.19 31.51
C ILE A 799 10.90 -43.68 30.98
N VAL A 800 9.81 -44.33 31.32
CA VAL A 800 8.44 -43.88 30.95
C VAL A 800 8.14 -42.50 31.56
N ASN A 801 8.48 -42.29 32.85
CA ASN A 801 8.30 -41.00 33.50
C ASN A 801 9.14 -39.90 32.84
N MET A 802 10.39 -40.16 32.46
CA MET A 802 11.23 -39.20 31.74
C MET A 802 10.64 -38.88 30.36
N GLY A 803 10.20 -39.89 29.61
CA GLY A 803 9.54 -39.70 28.33
C GLY A 803 8.23 -38.91 28.47
N GLN A 804 7.45 -39.16 29.53
CA GLN A 804 6.23 -38.39 29.83
C GLN A 804 6.55 -36.93 30.17
N GLN A 805 7.59 -36.65 30.95
CA GLN A 805 8.04 -35.29 31.25
C GLN A 805 8.46 -34.54 29.98
N ILE A 806 9.20 -35.16 29.08
CA ILE A 806 9.55 -34.60 27.79
C ILE A 806 8.30 -34.28 26.96
N ALA A 807 7.34 -35.22 26.90
CA ALA A 807 6.08 -35.02 26.21
C ALA A 807 5.21 -33.89 26.83
N GLU A 808 5.24 -33.73 28.15
CA GLU A 808 4.55 -32.63 28.84
C GLU A 808 5.22 -31.28 28.56
N ASP A 809 6.55 -31.25 28.51
CA ASP A 809 7.26 -30.02 28.09
C ASP A 809 6.89 -29.61 26.67
N PHE A 810 6.71 -30.56 25.74
CA PHE A 810 6.18 -30.25 24.39
C PHE A 810 4.78 -29.67 24.46
N LYS A 811 3.89 -30.22 25.28
CA LYS A 811 2.54 -29.68 25.45
C LYS A 811 2.53 -28.30 26.10
N LYS A 812 3.44 -28.03 27.06
CA LYS A 812 3.57 -26.69 27.69
C LYS A 812 3.97 -25.60 26.67
N ILE A 813 4.93 -25.91 25.79
CA ILE A 813 5.37 -24.99 24.72
C ILE A 813 4.18 -24.61 23.82
N MET A 814 3.27 -25.55 23.52
CA MET A 814 2.15 -25.38 22.61
C MET A 814 0.84 -24.95 23.28
N LYS A 815 0.83 -24.75 24.60
CA LYS A 815 -0.37 -24.34 25.34
C LYS A 815 -0.81 -22.93 24.90
N ARG A 816 -2.13 -22.76 24.68
CA ARG A 816 -2.75 -21.48 24.28
C ARG A 816 -2.66 -20.44 25.37
#